data_0cd6b66bb9db1a977a2130c56fce8502
#
_entry.id   0cd6b66bb9db1a977a2130c56fce8502
#
_cell.length_a   1.000
_cell.length_b   1.000
_cell.length_c   1.000
_cell.angle_alpha   90.00
_cell.angle_beta   90.00
_cell.angle_gamma   90.00
#
_symmetry.space_group_name_H-M   'P 1'
#
loop_
_entity.id
_entity.type
_entity.pdbx_description
1 polymer ?
#
loop_
_entity_poly.entity_id
_entity_poly.type
_entity_poly.pdbx_seq_one_letter_code
_entity_poly.pdbx_strand_id
1 'polypeptide(L)'
;KQGDDVKIRKEDYKFTDLKNHSQIFLKDDDETIYTNPYYVHDIRMTGAQHVGTSSIESSFSTLVGAKKEDILKHSNITNHLGNKVTITDVTIDEAGKKVTYSGDFSDTKHPYTVSYNSDKFTTKTSWRLKDETYSYDGKLGAELKEEGKQVDLTLWSPSADKVSVVVYDKNDPEKVVGTVALEKGERGTWKQTLDSTNKLGITDFTGYYYQYQIERQGKTVLALDPYAKSLAAWNSDDAKIDDAHKVAKAAFVDPAKLGPQDLTYGKIRNFKSREDAVIYEAHVRDFTSDPAIAKDLTKPFGTFEAFIEKLDYLKDLGVTHIQLLPVLSYYFVNELKNHERLSAYASSNSNYNWGYDPQNYFSLTGMYSSDPKNPEKRIAEFKNLINEIHKRGMGAILDVVYNHTAKVDIFEDLEPNYYHFMDADGTPRTSFGGGRLGTTHHMTKRLLVDSIKYLVDTYKVDGFRFDMMGDHDAASIEEAYKAARALNPNLIMLGEGWRTYAGDENMPTKAADQDWMKHTDTVAVFSDDIRNNLKSGYPNEGQPAFITGGKRDINTIFKNLIAQPTNFEADSPGDVIQYIAAHDNLTLFDIIAQSIKKDPSKAENYAEIHRRLRLGNLMVLTAQGTPFIHSGQEYGRTKQFRDPAYKTPVAEDKQPNKSHLLRDKDGNPFDYPYFIHDSYDSSDAVNKFDWTKATDGKAFPENVKSRDYMKGLIALRQSTDAFRLKSLKDIKDRVHLITVPGQNGVEKEDVVIGYQITAPNGDIYAVFVNADEKAREFNLGTAFAHLRNAEVLADENQAGPVGIANPKGLEWTEKGLKLNALTATVLRIAQGGAIVAPAVEEKPEFDLSSLKQEHGQNNGQDNMSNRVDKPEQQTPAPQTKPDSAKPDAKVSDTEDKPSQAPTDSQTTQVSQPAQEAQPSSVSEAIQNGAVENSSKENIPATPAKQAELPNTGTKNDHKLLLAGISLLALLGLGFLLKNKKEN
;
A
#
# COMPACT_ATOMS: atom_id res chain seq x y z
N LYS A 1 42.21 11.49 -21.97
CA LYS A 1 42.35 10.23 -21.23
C LYS A 1 40.98 9.86 -20.75
N GLN A 2 40.53 8.68 -21.08
CA GLN A 2 39.24 8.17 -20.68
C GLN A 2 39.30 7.84 -19.18
N GLY A 3 38.56 8.59 -18.39
CA GLY A 3 38.36 8.33 -16.95
C GLY A 3 39.02 9.34 -15.98
N ASP A 4 39.70 10.36 -16.47
CA ASP A 4 40.22 11.42 -15.62
C ASP A 4 39.29 12.63 -15.63
N ASP A 5 38.86 13.11 -14.45
CA ASP A 5 38.15 14.38 -14.31
C ASP A 5 39.10 15.52 -14.76
N VAL A 6 38.76 16.16 -15.86
CA VAL A 6 39.47 17.35 -16.32
C VAL A 6 38.90 18.56 -15.58
N LYS A 7 39.61 19.06 -14.58
CA LYS A 7 39.26 20.31 -13.88
C LYS A 7 39.94 21.47 -14.60
N ILE A 8 39.14 22.28 -15.29
CA ILE A 8 39.58 23.55 -15.87
C ILE A 8 39.38 24.61 -14.78
N ARG A 9 40.50 25.18 -14.32
CA ARG A 9 40.44 26.28 -13.34
C ARG A 9 40.28 27.61 -14.07
N LYS A 10 39.52 28.50 -13.48
CA LYS A 10 39.25 29.84 -14.03
C LYS A 10 40.54 30.65 -14.25
N GLU A 11 41.58 30.38 -13.48
CA GLU A 11 42.89 31.03 -13.57
C GLU A 11 43.70 30.60 -14.82
N ASP A 12 43.41 29.43 -15.35
CA ASP A 12 44.10 28.88 -16.52
C ASP A 12 43.54 29.42 -17.84
N TYR A 13 42.33 30.04 -17.81
CA TYR A 13 41.61 30.57 -18.98
C TYR A 13 40.89 31.86 -18.64
N LYS A 14 40.90 32.84 -19.55
CA LYS A 14 40.13 34.08 -19.44
C LYS A 14 38.65 33.79 -19.85
N PHE A 15 37.83 33.36 -18.93
CA PHE A 15 36.41 33.14 -19.18
C PHE A 15 35.56 34.40 -19.27
N THR A 16 36.19 35.60 -19.22
CA THR A 16 35.46 36.87 -19.25
C THR A 16 34.67 37.11 -20.53
N ASP A 17 35.01 36.45 -21.61
CA ASP A 17 34.45 36.61 -22.93
C ASP A 17 33.40 35.55 -23.28
N LEU A 18 33.21 34.56 -22.43
CA LEU A 18 32.19 33.51 -22.63
C LEU A 18 30.83 34.01 -22.24
N LYS A 19 29.88 33.85 -23.15
CA LYS A 19 28.47 34.16 -22.94
C LYS A 19 27.75 32.97 -22.41
N ASN A 20 26.60 33.19 -21.75
CA ASN A 20 25.71 32.13 -21.38
C ASN A 20 25.38 31.24 -22.60
N HIS A 21 25.33 29.93 -22.40
CA HIS A 21 25.17 28.91 -23.45
C HIS A 21 26.36 28.77 -24.42
N SER A 22 27.50 29.39 -24.16
CA SER A 22 28.72 29.08 -24.88
C SER A 22 29.09 27.61 -24.68
N GLN A 23 29.44 26.94 -25.75
CA GLN A 23 29.86 25.54 -25.70
C GLN A 23 31.38 25.46 -25.62
N ILE A 24 31.90 24.65 -24.71
CA ILE A 24 33.31 24.38 -24.58
C ILE A 24 33.55 22.93 -25.02
N PHE A 25 34.38 22.77 -26.05
CA PHE A 25 34.82 21.47 -26.54
C PHE A 25 36.23 21.22 -26.03
N LEU A 26 36.48 20.00 -25.57
CA LEU A 26 37.81 19.55 -25.24
C LEU A 26 38.50 18.99 -26.51
N LYS A 27 39.71 19.42 -26.73
CA LYS A 27 40.62 18.83 -27.75
C LYS A 27 41.79 18.20 -27.04
N ASP A 28 42.30 17.10 -27.58
CA ASP A 28 43.57 16.51 -27.21
C ASP A 28 44.70 17.01 -28.14
N ASP A 29 45.91 16.53 -27.93
CA ASP A 29 47.07 16.90 -28.71
C ASP A 29 47.01 16.48 -30.19
N ASP A 30 46.13 15.51 -30.51
CA ASP A 30 45.83 15.03 -31.86
C ASP A 30 44.65 15.77 -32.53
N GLU A 31 44.22 16.89 -31.94
CA GLU A 31 43.07 17.67 -32.37
C GLU A 31 41.72 16.93 -32.35
N THR A 32 41.62 15.80 -31.67
CA THR A 32 40.34 15.08 -31.51
C THR A 32 39.36 15.90 -30.66
N ILE A 33 38.20 16.22 -31.22
CA ILE A 33 37.17 16.95 -30.51
C ILE A 33 36.26 15.93 -29.81
N TYR A 34 36.10 16.05 -28.50
CA TYR A 34 35.14 15.22 -27.73
C TYR A 34 33.74 15.72 -28.00
N THR A 35 32.83 14.80 -28.30
CA THR A 35 31.48 15.05 -28.83
C THR A 35 30.47 15.63 -27.81
N ASN A 36 30.81 15.63 -26.53
CA ASN A 36 29.94 16.17 -25.47
C ASN A 36 30.43 17.56 -25.04
N PRO A 37 29.85 18.67 -25.54
CA PRO A 37 30.27 20.00 -25.15
C PRO A 37 29.88 20.31 -23.71
N TYR A 38 30.74 21.06 -23.02
CA TYR A 38 30.39 21.68 -21.77
C TYR A 38 29.72 23.04 -22.03
N TYR A 39 28.63 23.33 -21.34
CA TYR A 39 27.93 24.59 -21.48
C TYR A 39 28.34 25.57 -20.37
N VAL A 40 28.54 26.81 -20.71
CA VAL A 40 28.68 27.89 -19.74
C VAL A 40 27.30 28.33 -19.31
N HIS A 41 27.05 28.30 -18.01
CA HIS A 41 25.78 28.72 -17.41
C HIS A 41 25.96 30.04 -16.66
N ASP A 42 25.04 30.93 -16.84
CA ASP A 42 24.90 32.09 -15.97
C ASP A 42 24.50 31.68 -14.57
N ILE A 43 24.92 32.49 -13.59
CA ILE A 43 24.38 32.43 -12.23
C ILE A 43 22.94 32.92 -12.27
N ARG A 44 22.00 32.01 -12.21
CA ARG A 44 20.55 32.29 -12.25
C ARG A 44 19.90 31.78 -10.99
N MET A 45 19.08 32.65 -10.37
CA MET A 45 18.25 32.26 -9.26
C MET A 45 17.09 31.39 -9.79
N THR A 46 16.79 30.26 -9.13
CA THR A 46 15.77 29.30 -9.54
C THR A 46 14.61 29.19 -8.55
N GLY A 47 14.76 29.72 -7.36
CA GLY A 47 13.70 29.72 -6.33
C GLY A 47 14.11 30.46 -5.08
N ALA A 48 13.15 30.69 -4.20
CA ALA A 48 13.39 31.32 -2.90
C ALA A 48 12.44 30.79 -1.83
N GLN A 49 12.97 30.53 -0.63
CA GLN A 49 12.22 30.04 0.53
C GLN A 49 12.46 30.90 1.77
N HIS A 50 11.43 31.15 2.54
CA HIS A 50 11.51 31.76 3.86
C HIS A 50 11.71 30.63 4.88
N VAL A 51 12.91 30.52 5.44
CA VAL A 51 13.32 29.36 6.25
C VAL A 51 13.49 29.66 7.73
N GLY A 52 13.51 30.91 8.11
CA GLY A 52 13.63 31.37 9.50
C GLY A 52 13.27 32.82 9.67
N THR A 53 12.96 33.25 10.89
CA THR A 53 12.64 34.65 11.23
C THR A 53 13.79 35.63 10.91
N SER A 54 14.98 35.09 10.71
CA SER A 54 16.19 35.87 10.36
C SER A 54 16.85 35.40 9.05
N SER A 55 16.22 34.51 8.30
CA SER A 55 16.86 33.90 7.11
C SER A 55 15.89 33.61 5.97
N ILE A 56 16.34 33.90 4.75
CA ILE A 56 15.75 33.47 3.49
C ILE A 56 16.80 32.72 2.69
N GLU A 57 16.45 31.62 2.09
CA GLU A 57 17.31 30.85 1.17
C GLU A 57 16.84 31.03 -0.26
N SER A 58 17.79 31.16 -1.19
CA SER A 58 17.53 31.13 -2.62
C SER A 58 18.36 30.03 -3.28
N SER A 59 17.70 29.30 -4.16
CA SER A 59 18.36 28.28 -5.01
C SER A 59 18.89 28.89 -6.28
N PHE A 60 20.00 28.37 -6.78
CA PHE A 60 20.65 28.87 -7.99
C PHE A 60 21.03 27.69 -8.93
N SER A 61 21.09 27.99 -10.22
CA SER A 61 21.58 27.02 -11.22
C SER A 61 23.02 26.60 -10.94
N THR A 62 23.86 27.57 -10.59
CA THR A 62 25.24 27.38 -10.10
C THR A 62 25.69 28.65 -9.39
N LEU A 63 26.59 28.53 -8.46
CA LEU A 63 27.28 29.63 -7.77
C LEU A 63 28.80 29.52 -7.96
N VAL A 64 29.24 28.69 -8.91
CA VAL A 64 30.66 28.50 -9.19
C VAL A 64 31.27 29.87 -9.59
N GLY A 65 32.28 30.29 -8.84
CA GLY A 65 32.97 31.57 -9.01
C GLY A 65 32.22 32.80 -8.46
N ALA A 66 31.02 32.61 -7.88
CA ALA A 66 30.34 33.69 -7.19
C ALA A 66 31.07 34.08 -5.89
N LYS A 67 31.14 35.38 -5.63
CA LYS A 67 31.63 35.91 -4.35
C LYS A 67 30.48 36.48 -3.56
N LYS A 68 30.59 36.39 -2.26
CA LYS A 68 29.62 36.89 -1.31
C LYS A 68 29.26 38.38 -1.58
N GLU A 69 30.27 39.18 -1.84
CA GLU A 69 30.13 40.63 -2.13
C GLU A 69 29.34 40.88 -3.42
N ASP A 70 29.54 40.04 -4.43
CA ASP A 70 28.82 40.15 -5.71
C ASP A 70 27.35 39.74 -5.55
N ILE A 71 27.09 38.67 -4.80
CA ILE A 71 25.72 38.26 -4.47
C ILE A 71 25.02 39.38 -3.71
N LEU A 72 25.63 39.89 -2.66
CA LEU A 72 25.05 40.97 -1.85
C LEU A 72 24.75 42.23 -2.68
N LYS A 73 25.66 42.60 -3.56
CA LYS A 73 25.51 43.78 -4.44
C LYS A 73 24.34 43.68 -5.41
N HIS A 74 24.07 42.48 -5.93
CA HIS A 74 23.07 42.23 -6.96
C HIS A 74 21.74 41.70 -6.42
N SER A 75 21.64 41.47 -5.11
CA SER A 75 20.44 40.99 -4.46
C SER A 75 19.64 42.12 -3.83
N ASN A 76 18.32 41.96 -3.87
CA ASN A 76 17.40 42.84 -3.17
C ASN A 76 16.21 42.04 -2.64
N ILE A 77 15.80 42.32 -1.41
CA ILE A 77 14.64 41.65 -0.80
C ILE A 77 13.64 42.71 -0.36
N THR A 78 12.38 42.49 -0.70
CA THR A 78 11.26 43.32 -0.26
C THR A 78 10.20 42.49 0.46
N ASN A 79 9.51 43.09 1.42
CA ASN A 79 8.36 42.48 2.04
C ASN A 79 7.11 42.57 1.13
N HIS A 80 5.99 42.01 1.56
CA HIS A 80 4.73 42.00 0.81
C HIS A 80 4.15 43.41 0.49
N LEU A 81 4.56 44.42 1.22
CA LEU A 81 4.19 45.83 0.99
C LEU A 81 5.15 46.56 0.03
N GLY A 82 6.18 45.84 -0.47
CA GLY A 82 7.20 46.41 -1.36
C GLY A 82 8.32 47.16 -0.63
N ASN A 83 8.33 47.21 0.71
CA ASN A 83 9.39 47.85 1.46
C ASN A 83 10.66 47.01 1.44
N LYS A 84 11.80 47.67 1.24
CA LYS A 84 13.11 47.01 1.21
C LYS A 84 13.47 46.46 2.60
N VAL A 85 13.92 45.20 2.66
CA VAL A 85 14.50 44.59 3.85
C VAL A 85 16.01 44.66 3.77
N THR A 86 16.69 45.07 4.84
CA THR A 86 18.14 45.12 4.87
C THR A 86 18.73 43.72 4.97
N ILE A 87 19.56 43.33 4.01
CA ILE A 87 20.35 42.13 4.07
C ILE A 87 21.59 42.41 4.88
N THR A 88 21.77 41.73 5.99
CA THR A 88 22.91 41.93 6.93
C THR A 88 24.08 41.05 6.61
N ASP A 89 23.83 39.84 6.06
CA ASP A 89 24.86 38.90 5.65
C ASP A 89 24.37 37.96 4.55
N VAL A 90 25.32 37.30 3.87
CA VAL A 90 25.08 36.28 2.84
C VAL A 90 26.01 35.11 3.04
N THR A 91 25.49 33.90 2.97
CA THR A 91 26.26 32.66 3.02
C THR A 91 25.98 31.82 1.77
N ILE A 92 27.01 31.25 1.16
CA ILE A 92 26.92 30.31 0.03
C ILE A 92 27.16 28.90 0.58
N ASP A 93 26.33 27.95 0.23
CA ASP A 93 26.47 26.56 0.65
C ASP A 93 27.70 25.89 0.00
N GLU A 94 28.18 24.80 0.58
CA GLU A 94 29.35 24.06 0.08
C GLU A 94 29.14 23.49 -1.33
N ALA A 95 27.89 23.16 -1.67
CA ALA A 95 27.52 22.63 -2.99
C ALA A 95 27.49 23.69 -4.08
N GLY A 96 27.57 25.00 -3.71
CA GLY A 96 27.51 26.10 -4.65
C GLY A 96 26.19 26.19 -5.41
N LYS A 97 25.08 25.88 -4.70
CA LYS A 97 23.72 25.85 -5.25
C LYS A 97 22.74 26.74 -4.50
N LYS A 98 23.09 27.17 -3.30
CA LYS A 98 22.18 27.86 -2.39
C LYS A 98 22.82 29.08 -1.75
N VAL A 99 22.06 30.16 -1.65
CA VAL A 99 22.43 31.37 -0.92
C VAL A 99 21.48 31.56 0.24
N THR A 100 22.03 31.75 1.45
CA THR A 100 21.25 32.13 2.63
C THR A 100 21.50 33.64 2.87
N TYR A 101 20.41 34.40 2.87
CA TYR A 101 20.39 35.82 3.23
C TYR A 101 20.01 35.97 4.69
N SER A 102 20.75 36.76 5.43
CA SER A 102 20.43 37.13 6.82
C SER A 102 19.80 38.54 6.85
N GLY A 103 18.78 38.72 7.70
CA GLY A 103 18.04 39.97 7.83
C GLY A 103 16.87 39.83 8.82
N ASP A 104 16.02 40.86 8.90
CA ASP A 104 14.77 40.77 9.66
C ASP A 104 13.64 40.22 8.77
N PHE A 105 13.33 38.94 8.95
CA PHE A 105 12.28 38.21 8.24
C PHE A 105 11.23 37.71 9.24
N SER A 106 10.91 38.50 10.24
CA SER A 106 9.98 38.15 11.33
C SER A 106 8.52 38.01 10.90
N ASP A 107 8.13 38.54 9.74
CA ASP A 107 6.79 38.32 9.18
C ASP A 107 6.73 36.94 8.52
N THR A 108 6.36 35.94 9.31
CA THR A 108 6.25 34.55 8.86
C THR A 108 4.97 34.24 8.09
N LYS A 109 4.04 35.18 8.05
CA LYS A 109 2.74 35.01 7.38
C LYS A 109 2.78 35.39 5.91
N HIS A 110 3.40 36.53 5.59
CA HIS A 110 3.39 37.08 4.26
C HIS A 110 4.70 36.75 3.52
N PRO A 111 4.64 36.53 2.21
CA PRO A 111 5.83 36.20 1.43
C PRO A 111 6.72 37.46 1.26
N TYR A 112 8.01 37.20 1.09
CA TYR A 112 8.98 38.18 0.64
C TYR A 112 9.22 38.00 -0.85
N THR A 113 9.74 39.05 -1.50
CA THR A 113 10.21 38.98 -2.87
C THR A 113 11.72 39.12 -2.89
N VAL A 114 12.41 38.11 -3.42
CA VAL A 114 13.86 38.12 -3.59
C VAL A 114 14.18 38.37 -5.06
N SER A 115 15.12 39.27 -5.31
CA SER A 115 15.62 39.56 -6.65
C SER A 115 17.12 39.38 -6.68
N TYR A 116 17.63 38.79 -7.74
CA TYR A 116 19.06 38.73 -8.08
C TYR A 116 19.22 39.10 -9.55
N ASN A 117 19.88 40.21 -9.85
CA ASN A 117 19.88 40.79 -11.19
C ASN A 117 18.45 40.93 -11.76
N SER A 118 18.15 40.22 -12.86
CA SER A 118 16.83 40.22 -13.49
C SER A 118 15.90 39.14 -12.93
N ASP A 119 16.43 38.16 -12.17
CA ASP A 119 15.64 37.12 -11.62
C ASP A 119 14.86 37.61 -10.41
N LYS A 120 13.62 37.14 -10.28
CA LYS A 120 12.71 37.57 -9.22
C LYS A 120 11.80 36.43 -8.79
N PHE A 121 11.81 36.09 -7.51
CA PHE A 121 10.98 35.04 -6.93
C PHE A 121 10.28 35.53 -5.68
N THR A 122 9.04 35.13 -5.53
CA THR A 122 8.30 35.24 -4.28
C THR A 122 8.63 34.04 -3.40
N THR A 123 8.97 34.28 -2.14
CA THR A 123 9.34 33.19 -1.23
C THR A 123 8.17 32.28 -0.94
N LYS A 124 8.46 31.00 -0.85
CA LYS A 124 7.58 30.00 -0.22
C LYS A 124 8.00 29.86 1.24
N THR A 125 7.05 29.90 2.17
CA THR A 125 7.38 29.71 3.59
C THR A 125 7.68 28.26 3.83
N SER A 126 8.88 27.95 4.33
CA SER A 126 9.31 26.59 4.62
C SER A 126 8.40 25.92 5.65
N TRP A 127 8.13 24.63 5.45
CA TRP A 127 7.37 23.83 6.41
C TRP A 127 8.00 23.81 7.83
N ARG A 128 9.33 23.86 7.92
CA ARG A 128 10.05 23.94 9.22
C ARG A 128 9.71 25.23 9.97
N LEU A 129 9.72 26.35 9.27
CA LEU A 129 9.36 27.63 9.88
C LEU A 129 7.88 27.63 10.29
N LYS A 130 7.02 26.98 9.52
CA LYS A 130 5.60 26.82 9.88
C LYS A 130 5.43 25.91 11.10
N ASP A 131 6.18 24.83 11.21
CA ASP A 131 6.18 23.95 12.39
C ASP A 131 6.65 24.69 13.64
N GLU A 132 7.76 25.38 13.54
CA GLU A 132 8.31 26.15 14.65
C GLU A 132 7.32 27.22 15.15
N THR A 133 6.68 27.93 14.21
CA THR A 133 5.81 29.07 14.52
C THR A 133 4.37 28.66 14.83
N TYR A 134 3.83 27.64 14.12
CA TYR A 134 2.39 27.40 14.05
C TYR A 134 1.96 25.97 14.38
N SER A 135 2.84 25.03 14.71
CA SER A 135 2.39 23.69 15.10
C SER A 135 1.37 23.76 16.23
N TYR A 136 0.31 22.96 16.13
CA TYR A 136 -0.85 23.03 17.00
C TYR A 136 -1.28 21.62 17.44
N ASP A 137 -1.49 21.42 18.74
CA ASP A 137 -1.83 20.14 19.35
C ASP A 137 -3.25 20.09 19.93
N GLY A 138 -4.01 21.19 19.79
CA GLY A 138 -5.40 21.24 20.24
C GLY A 138 -6.38 20.52 19.29
N LYS A 139 -7.66 20.57 19.58
CA LYS A 139 -8.70 19.94 18.75
C LYS A 139 -8.76 20.56 17.36
N LEU A 140 -8.96 19.72 16.34
CA LEU A 140 -9.20 20.10 14.95
C LEU A 140 -10.47 19.42 14.42
N GLY A 141 -11.05 20.01 13.38
CA GLY A 141 -12.26 19.50 12.75
C GLY A 141 -13.56 20.10 13.29
N ALA A 142 -14.66 19.46 12.99
CA ALA A 142 -16.00 19.85 13.43
C ALA A 142 -16.50 18.91 14.54
N GLU A 143 -17.00 19.48 15.62
CA GLU A 143 -17.58 18.74 16.74
C GLU A 143 -19.02 19.16 16.97
N LEU A 144 -19.97 18.23 16.76
CA LEU A 144 -21.37 18.42 17.10
C LEU A 144 -21.57 18.36 18.61
N LYS A 145 -22.32 19.33 19.14
CA LYS A 145 -22.65 19.45 20.56
C LYS A 145 -24.15 19.67 20.75
N GLU A 146 -24.60 19.54 22.00
CA GLU A 146 -25.99 19.84 22.39
C GLU A 146 -27.02 19.17 21.47
N GLU A 147 -26.81 17.89 21.18
CA GLU A 147 -27.70 17.10 20.30
C GLU A 147 -27.86 17.72 18.89
N GLY A 148 -26.79 18.26 18.34
CA GLY A 148 -26.75 18.84 16.99
C GLY A 148 -27.10 20.33 16.93
N LYS A 149 -27.44 20.95 18.03
CA LYS A 149 -27.80 22.41 18.06
C LYS A 149 -26.61 23.32 17.93
N GLN A 150 -25.41 22.78 18.16
CA GLN A 150 -24.17 23.53 18.13
C GLN A 150 -23.08 22.74 17.41
N VAL A 151 -22.22 23.44 16.67
CA VAL A 151 -21.01 22.86 16.05
C VAL A 151 -19.81 23.74 16.37
N ASP A 152 -18.79 23.17 16.99
CA ASP A 152 -17.49 23.82 17.13
C ASP A 152 -16.60 23.44 15.95
N LEU A 153 -16.04 24.45 15.28
CA LEU A 153 -15.16 24.33 14.13
C LEU A 153 -13.76 24.80 14.46
N THR A 154 -12.76 24.05 14.10
CA THR A 154 -11.34 24.47 14.15
C THR A 154 -10.62 23.99 12.90
N LEU A 155 -10.06 24.93 12.14
CA LEU A 155 -9.21 24.69 10.98
C LEU A 155 -7.81 25.24 11.24
N TRP A 156 -6.78 24.50 10.85
CA TRP A 156 -5.40 24.97 10.84
C TRP A 156 -5.03 25.45 9.42
N SER A 157 -4.77 26.75 9.28
CA SER A 157 -4.38 27.39 8.02
C SER A 157 -3.68 28.72 8.33
N PRO A 158 -2.42 28.68 8.78
CA PRO A 158 -1.73 29.88 9.29
C PRO A 158 -1.52 30.97 8.24
N SER A 159 -1.37 30.61 6.97
CA SER A 159 -1.16 31.61 5.91
C SER A 159 -2.45 32.26 5.39
N ALA A 160 -3.62 31.81 5.82
CA ALA A 160 -4.90 32.34 5.40
C ALA A 160 -5.07 33.80 5.86
N ASP A 161 -5.64 34.66 5.01
CA ASP A 161 -6.03 36.03 5.35
C ASP A 161 -7.41 36.04 5.99
N LYS A 162 -8.34 35.25 5.44
CA LYS A 162 -9.68 35.04 5.96
C LYS A 162 -10.08 33.58 5.75
N VAL A 163 -10.88 33.08 6.67
CA VAL A 163 -11.53 31.79 6.56
C VAL A 163 -13.00 31.93 6.89
N SER A 164 -13.84 31.32 6.09
CA SER A 164 -15.28 31.21 6.35
C SER A 164 -15.70 29.77 6.16
N VAL A 165 -16.76 29.37 6.85
CA VAL A 165 -17.45 28.09 6.59
C VAL A 165 -18.66 28.36 5.70
N VAL A 166 -18.74 27.65 4.58
CA VAL A 166 -19.91 27.61 3.71
C VAL A 166 -20.74 26.40 4.11
N VAL A 167 -21.99 26.63 4.51
CA VAL A 167 -22.91 25.57 4.95
C VAL A 167 -23.90 25.29 3.83
N TYR A 168 -24.10 24.00 3.50
CA TYR A 168 -25.00 23.52 2.46
C TYR A 168 -26.15 22.73 3.07
N ASP A 169 -27.28 22.72 2.37
CA ASP A 169 -28.50 22.04 2.80
C ASP A 169 -28.31 20.52 2.85
N LYS A 170 -28.84 19.88 3.88
CA LYS A 170 -28.72 18.43 4.09
C LYS A 170 -29.44 17.58 3.04
N ASN A 171 -30.45 18.12 2.38
CA ASN A 171 -31.23 17.42 1.35
C ASN A 171 -30.78 17.81 -0.08
N ASP A 172 -30.07 18.94 -0.20
CA ASP A 172 -29.54 19.43 -1.46
C ASP A 172 -28.14 20.03 -1.24
N PRO A 173 -27.09 19.22 -1.37
CA PRO A 173 -25.71 19.69 -1.15
C PRO A 173 -25.25 20.82 -2.08
N GLU A 174 -25.99 21.08 -3.17
CA GLU A 174 -25.68 22.21 -4.07
C GLU A 174 -26.25 23.55 -3.57
N LYS A 175 -27.19 23.49 -2.63
CA LYS A 175 -27.83 24.70 -2.09
C LYS A 175 -27.06 25.26 -0.90
N VAL A 176 -26.49 26.43 -1.05
CA VAL A 176 -25.87 27.19 0.04
C VAL A 176 -26.96 27.69 1.00
N VAL A 177 -26.84 27.33 2.26
CA VAL A 177 -27.70 27.86 3.35
C VAL A 177 -27.15 29.19 3.85
N GLY A 178 -25.84 29.30 4.01
CA GLY A 178 -25.18 30.52 4.44
C GLY A 178 -23.68 30.35 4.59
N THR A 179 -23.02 31.49 4.81
CA THR A 179 -21.56 31.54 5.01
C THR A 179 -21.29 32.29 6.31
N VAL A 180 -20.42 31.73 7.15
CA VAL A 180 -20.07 32.31 8.46
C VAL A 180 -18.56 32.44 8.56
N ALA A 181 -18.08 33.65 8.90
CA ALA A 181 -16.64 33.88 9.08
C ALA A 181 -16.12 33.14 10.34
N LEU A 182 -14.92 32.60 10.24
CA LEU A 182 -14.17 32.09 11.38
C LEU A 182 -13.26 33.19 11.93
N GLU A 183 -13.01 33.16 13.23
CA GLU A 183 -12.08 34.03 13.93
C GLU A 183 -10.71 33.36 14.05
N LYS A 184 -9.68 34.23 14.01
CA LYS A 184 -8.30 33.78 14.26
C LYS A 184 -8.18 33.22 15.68
N GLY A 185 -7.65 32.00 15.77
CA GLY A 185 -7.21 31.42 17.02
C GLY A 185 -5.69 31.48 17.19
N GLU A 186 -5.20 30.73 18.15
CA GLU A 186 -3.77 30.56 18.40
C GLU A 186 -3.08 29.71 17.31
N ARG A 187 -1.79 29.92 17.11
CA ARG A 187 -0.90 29.09 16.29
C ARG A 187 -1.46 28.77 14.87
N GLY A 188 -2.01 29.76 14.21
CA GLY A 188 -2.52 29.62 12.83
C GLY A 188 -3.86 28.92 12.70
N THR A 189 -4.58 28.70 13.81
CA THR A 189 -5.94 28.15 13.78
C THR A 189 -6.99 29.21 13.47
N TRP A 190 -8.13 28.73 12.96
CA TRP A 190 -9.35 29.48 12.72
C TRP A 190 -10.49 28.76 13.38
N LYS A 191 -11.31 29.47 14.16
CA LYS A 191 -12.34 28.87 15.03
C LYS A 191 -13.68 29.56 14.82
N GLN A 192 -14.74 28.79 14.94
CA GLN A 192 -16.12 29.30 15.02
C GLN A 192 -17.00 28.28 15.74
N THR A 193 -18.00 28.79 16.44
CA THR A 193 -19.13 28.01 16.95
C THR A 193 -20.37 28.36 16.15
N LEU A 194 -20.94 27.37 15.44
CA LEU A 194 -22.22 27.52 14.77
C LEU A 194 -23.37 27.17 15.73
N ASP A 195 -24.36 28.07 15.83
CA ASP A 195 -25.57 27.85 16.60
C ASP A 195 -26.72 28.74 16.06
N SER A 196 -27.77 28.90 16.82
CA SER A 196 -28.92 29.72 16.42
C SER A 196 -28.58 31.22 16.22
N THR A 197 -27.50 31.71 16.79
CA THR A 197 -27.07 33.11 16.67
C THR A 197 -26.55 33.47 15.29
N ASN A 198 -26.07 32.48 14.52
CA ASN A 198 -25.61 32.67 13.15
C ASN A 198 -26.72 32.90 12.12
N LYS A 199 -27.98 32.76 12.54
CA LYS A 199 -29.21 33.01 11.72
C LYS A 199 -29.26 32.20 10.42
N LEU A 200 -28.72 30.96 10.47
CA LEU A 200 -28.76 30.04 9.33
C LEU A 200 -30.12 29.36 9.16
N GLY A 201 -31.04 29.52 10.12
CA GLY A 201 -32.35 28.84 10.12
C GLY A 201 -32.25 27.32 10.42
N ILE A 202 -31.09 26.87 10.94
CA ILE A 202 -30.84 25.48 11.28
C ILE A 202 -31.06 25.30 12.79
N THR A 203 -31.85 24.31 13.16
CA THR A 203 -32.10 23.93 14.56
C THR A 203 -31.30 22.70 15.00
N ASP A 204 -30.96 21.86 14.05
CA ASP A 204 -30.07 20.69 14.21
C ASP A 204 -29.18 20.59 12.99
N PHE A 205 -27.86 20.73 13.19
CA PHE A 205 -26.86 20.73 12.13
C PHE A 205 -26.56 19.31 11.60
N THR A 206 -27.04 18.28 12.26
CA THR A 206 -26.76 16.89 11.84
C THR A 206 -27.17 16.64 10.38
N GLY A 207 -26.21 16.17 9.58
CA GLY A 207 -26.45 15.86 8.17
C GLY A 207 -26.30 17.04 7.21
N TYR A 208 -26.18 18.28 7.70
CA TYR A 208 -25.81 19.42 6.86
C TYR A 208 -24.35 19.28 6.40
N TYR A 209 -24.02 19.91 5.27
CA TYR A 209 -22.69 19.83 4.68
C TYR A 209 -21.97 21.16 4.79
N TYR A 210 -20.63 21.11 4.67
CA TYR A 210 -19.81 22.30 4.72
C TYR A 210 -18.51 22.15 3.96
N GLN A 211 -17.94 23.28 3.55
CA GLN A 211 -16.56 23.45 3.09
C GLN A 211 -16.00 24.71 3.74
N TYR A 212 -14.69 24.80 3.83
CA TYR A 212 -14.01 26.02 4.20
C TYR A 212 -13.74 26.86 2.96
N GLN A 213 -14.08 28.13 3.01
CA GLN A 213 -13.71 29.15 2.04
C GLN A 213 -12.49 29.87 2.58
N ILE A 214 -11.35 29.73 1.92
CA ILE A 214 -10.05 30.24 2.37
C ILE A 214 -9.59 31.32 1.40
N GLU A 215 -9.36 32.53 1.91
CA GLU A 215 -8.81 33.65 1.17
C GLU A 215 -7.33 33.82 1.53
N ARG A 216 -6.46 33.89 0.51
CA ARG A 216 -5.04 34.20 0.59
C ARG A 216 -4.63 35.12 -0.54
N GLN A 217 -4.02 36.25 -0.20
CA GLN A 217 -3.49 37.18 -1.18
C GLN A 217 -4.52 37.52 -2.28
N GLY A 218 -5.77 37.74 -1.87
CA GLY A 218 -6.88 38.07 -2.76
C GLY A 218 -7.42 36.90 -3.62
N LYS A 219 -6.92 35.71 -3.46
CA LYS A 219 -7.46 34.49 -4.08
C LYS A 219 -8.29 33.72 -3.07
N THR A 220 -9.40 33.16 -3.53
CA THR A 220 -10.31 32.39 -2.70
C THR A 220 -10.44 30.95 -3.26
N VAL A 221 -10.36 29.96 -2.38
CA VAL A 221 -10.57 28.55 -2.71
C VAL A 221 -11.57 27.93 -1.73
N LEU A 222 -12.29 26.91 -2.18
CA LEU A 222 -13.09 26.01 -1.33
C LEU A 222 -12.24 24.77 -1.00
N ALA A 223 -12.13 24.45 0.27
CA ALA A 223 -11.30 23.36 0.76
C ALA A 223 -12.11 22.37 1.61
N LEU A 224 -11.76 21.10 1.52
CA LEU A 224 -12.30 20.03 2.36
C LEU A 224 -11.61 20.05 3.72
N ASP A 225 -12.41 19.98 4.79
CA ASP A 225 -11.87 19.78 6.15
C ASP A 225 -11.07 18.47 6.21
N PRO A 226 -9.77 18.51 6.50
CA PRO A 226 -8.95 17.31 6.56
C PRO A 226 -9.36 16.34 7.68
N TYR A 227 -10.15 16.83 8.66
CA TYR A 227 -10.71 16.07 9.78
C TYR A 227 -12.21 15.74 9.60
N ALA A 228 -12.74 15.82 8.40
CA ALA A 228 -14.14 15.50 8.11
C ALA A 228 -14.47 14.04 8.48
N LYS A 229 -15.51 13.83 9.29
CA LYS A 229 -15.93 12.49 9.74
C LYS A 229 -16.85 11.77 8.76
N SER A 230 -17.49 12.51 7.86
CA SER A 230 -18.27 12.00 6.73
C SER A 230 -18.37 13.05 5.63
N LEU A 231 -18.83 12.63 4.45
CA LEU A 231 -18.92 13.46 3.27
C LEU A 231 -20.29 13.35 2.62
N ALA A 232 -20.65 14.37 1.83
CA ALA A 232 -21.71 14.27 0.85
C ALA A 232 -21.35 13.22 -0.21
N ALA A 233 -22.36 12.66 -0.88
CA ALA A 233 -22.14 11.75 -2.00
C ALA A 233 -21.21 12.43 -3.02
N TRP A 234 -20.20 11.70 -3.46
CA TRP A 234 -19.11 12.21 -4.29
C TRP A 234 -19.23 11.72 -5.74
N ASN A 235 -18.96 12.61 -6.66
CA ASN A 235 -18.90 12.31 -8.09
C ASN A 235 -17.71 13.06 -8.71
N SER A 236 -16.65 12.34 -9.06
CA SER A 236 -15.48 12.93 -9.74
C SER A 236 -15.77 13.31 -11.20
N ASP A 237 -16.80 12.71 -11.82
CA ASP A 237 -17.13 12.91 -13.23
C ASP A 237 -18.11 14.07 -13.46
N ASP A 238 -18.45 14.83 -12.42
CA ASP A 238 -19.35 15.96 -12.56
C ASP A 238 -18.72 17.05 -13.42
N ALA A 239 -19.17 17.15 -14.66
CA ALA A 239 -18.68 18.11 -15.64
C ALA A 239 -18.87 19.58 -15.25
N LYS A 240 -19.69 19.86 -14.23
CA LYS A 240 -19.85 21.22 -13.68
C LYS A 240 -18.62 21.69 -12.90
N ILE A 241 -17.73 20.78 -12.58
CA ILE A 241 -16.58 21.03 -11.71
C ILE A 241 -15.32 20.54 -12.44
N ASP A 242 -14.98 21.22 -13.47
CA ASP A 242 -13.71 21.08 -14.20
C ASP A 242 -12.64 21.94 -13.52
N ASP A 243 -12.26 21.59 -12.29
CA ASP A 243 -11.29 22.33 -11.51
C ASP A 243 -10.33 21.38 -10.78
N ALA A 244 -9.05 21.69 -10.85
CA ALA A 244 -8.01 21.02 -10.06
C ALA A 244 -8.29 21.14 -8.55
N HIS A 245 -9.03 22.18 -8.13
CA HIS A 245 -9.41 22.48 -6.75
C HIS A 245 -10.71 21.80 -6.28
N LYS A 246 -11.32 20.96 -7.12
CA LYS A 246 -12.54 20.25 -6.74
C LYS A 246 -12.31 19.30 -5.58
N VAL A 247 -13.10 19.44 -4.52
CA VAL A 247 -13.09 18.59 -3.33
C VAL A 247 -14.51 18.31 -2.86
N ALA A 248 -14.70 17.21 -2.13
CA ALA A 248 -15.99 16.85 -1.53
C ALA A 248 -16.40 17.85 -0.46
N LYS A 249 -17.69 17.81 -0.12
CA LYS A 249 -18.27 18.58 1.01
C LYS A 249 -18.29 17.70 2.25
N ALA A 250 -17.76 18.18 3.35
CA ALA A 250 -17.80 17.51 4.64
C ALA A 250 -19.23 17.54 5.21
N ALA A 251 -19.57 16.57 6.04
CA ALA A 251 -20.85 16.51 6.72
C ALA A 251 -20.69 16.69 8.23
N PHE A 252 -21.62 17.37 8.86
CA PHE A 252 -21.73 17.43 10.30
C PHE A 252 -22.38 16.14 10.82
N VAL A 253 -21.62 15.30 11.47
CA VAL A 253 -22.07 14.03 12.05
C VAL A 253 -21.45 13.79 13.41
N ASP A 254 -22.11 13.01 14.24
CA ASP A 254 -21.59 12.50 15.50
C ASP A 254 -21.43 10.98 15.43
N PRO A 255 -20.23 10.48 15.06
CA PRO A 255 -20.01 9.05 14.89
C PRO A 255 -20.29 8.21 16.13
N ALA A 256 -20.17 8.79 17.33
CA ALA A 256 -20.38 8.06 18.58
C ALA A 256 -21.85 7.59 18.74
N LYS A 257 -22.79 8.30 18.12
CA LYS A 257 -24.23 8.00 18.21
C LYS A 257 -24.72 7.01 17.15
N LEU A 258 -23.88 6.66 16.21
CA LEU A 258 -24.26 5.86 15.04
C LEU A 258 -23.85 4.41 15.17
N GLY A 259 -24.65 3.53 14.54
CA GLY A 259 -24.39 2.09 14.47
C GLY A 259 -24.66 1.34 15.76
N PRO A 260 -24.20 0.08 15.86
CA PRO A 260 -24.40 -0.75 17.03
C PRO A 260 -23.69 -0.15 18.26
N GLN A 261 -24.43 -0.07 19.39
CA GLN A 261 -23.91 0.49 20.64
C GLN A 261 -23.14 -0.54 21.47
N ASP A 262 -23.16 -1.80 21.07
CA ASP A 262 -22.44 -2.93 21.67
C ASP A 262 -21.09 -3.22 21.00
N LEU A 263 -20.65 -2.37 20.09
CA LEU A 263 -19.37 -2.50 19.40
C LEU A 263 -18.20 -2.35 20.39
N THR A 264 -17.40 -3.40 20.51
CA THR A 264 -16.22 -3.45 21.36
C THR A 264 -14.99 -3.95 20.58
N TYR A 265 -13.82 -3.87 21.17
CA TYR A 265 -12.61 -4.47 20.60
C TYR A 265 -12.76 -5.98 20.44
N GLY A 266 -12.24 -6.51 19.35
CA GLY A 266 -12.39 -7.89 18.95
C GLY A 266 -11.70 -8.87 19.91
N LYS A 267 -12.39 -9.98 20.18
CA LYS A 267 -11.80 -11.19 20.80
C LYS A 267 -11.53 -12.18 19.68
N ILE A 268 -10.33 -12.11 19.10
CA ILE A 268 -9.96 -12.87 17.94
C ILE A 268 -9.56 -14.28 18.36
N ARG A 269 -10.22 -15.29 17.80
CA ARG A 269 -9.94 -16.68 18.10
C ARG A 269 -8.55 -17.10 17.59
N ASN A 270 -7.88 -17.95 18.33
CA ASN A 270 -6.56 -18.51 17.99
C ASN A 270 -5.48 -17.46 17.76
N PHE A 271 -5.62 -16.26 18.36
CA PHE A 271 -4.71 -15.16 18.16
C PHE A 271 -4.21 -14.61 19.50
N LYS A 272 -2.88 -14.58 19.66
CA LYS A 272 -2.18 -14.00 20.81
C LYS A 272 -1.02 -13.10 20.40
N SER A 273 -0.42 -13.36 19.25
CA SER A 273 0.70 -12.61 18.70
C SER A 273 0.64 -12.58 17.18
N ARG A 274 1.48 -11.77 16.56
CA ARG A 274 1.50 -11.53 15.11
C ARG A 274 1.57 -12.82 14.28
N GLU A 275 2.36 -13.78 14.69
CA GLU A 275 2.57 -15.06 14.00
C GLU A 275 1.33 -15.97 14.02
N ASP A 276 0.40 -15.69 14.91
CA ASP A 276 -0.87 -16.44 14.99
C ASP A 276 -1.89 -15.96 13.94
N ALA A 277 -1.70 -14.77 13.39
CA ALA A 277 -2.61 -14.23 12.40
C ALA A 277 -2.53 -15.00 11.08
N VAL A 278 -3.70 -15.22 10.46
CA VAL A 278 -3.86 -15.62 9.08
C VAL A 278 -4.70 -14.54 8.42
N ILE A 279 -4.06 -13.72 7.58
CA ILE A 279 -4.64 -12.53 7.01
C ILE A 279 -5.23 -12.84 5.64
N TYR A 280 -6.48 -12.43 5.41
CA TYR A 280 -7.19 -12.56 4.15
C TYR A 280 -7.51 -11.19 3.59
N GLU A 281 -6.90 -10.83 2.47
CA GLU A 281 -7.12 -9.55 1.78
C GLU A 281 -8.36 -9.62 0.90
N ALA A 282 -9.30 -8.69 1.07
CA ALA A 282 -10.54 -8.63 0.29
C ALA A 282 -10.93 -7.20 -0.05
N HIS A 283 -11.56 -7.01 -1.20
CA HIS A 283 -12.20 -5.77 -1.61
C HIS A 283 -13.70 -5.84 -1.32
N VAL A 284 -14.25 -4.81 -0.70
CA VAL A 284 -15.66 -4.83 -0.25
C VAL A 284 -16.63 -5.08 -1.41
N ARG A 285 -16.44 -4.39 -2.54
CA ARG A 285 -17.32 -4.55 -3.70
C ARG A 285 -17.14 -5.91 -4.39
N ASP A 286 -15.90 -6.36 -4.59
CA ASP A 286 -15.60 -7.63 -5.26
C ASP A 286 -16.31 -8.81 -4.64
N PHE A 287 -16.36 -8.82 -3.32
CA PHE A 287 -16.82 -9.96 -2.53
C PHE A 287 -18.29 -10.30 -2.74
N THR A 288 -19.12 -9.34 -3.15
CA THR A 288 -20.55 -9.55 -3.38
C THR A 288 -21.04 -9.10 -4.76
N SER A 289 -20.15 -8.71 -5.66
CA SER A 289 -20.54 -8.23 -6.99
C SER A 289 -20.84 -9.35 -8.00
N ASP A 290 -20.59 -10.63 -7.65
CA ASP A 290 -20.90 -11.76 -8.51
C ASP A 290 -22.43 -11.87 -8.76
N PRO A 291 -22.91 -11.79 -10.02
CA PRO A 291 -24.33 -11.94 -10.29
C PRO A 291 -24.88 -13.31 -9.91
N ALA A 292 -24.06 -14.34 -9.79
CA ALA A 292 -24.48 -15.68 -9.39
C ALA A 292 -25.13 -15.73 -8.00
N ILE A 293 -24.74 -14.82 -7.09
CA ILE A 293 -25.29 -14.74 -5.73
C ILE A 293 -26.34 -13.62 -5.56
N ALA A 294 -26.73 -12.96 -6.64
CA ALA A 294 -27.64 -11.82 -6.55
C ALA A 294 -28.98 -12.16 -5.88
N LYS A 295 -29.47 -13.39 -6.04
CA LYS A 295 -30.72 -13.88 -5.41
C LYS A 295 -30.55 -14.24 -3.94
N ASP A 296 -29.33 -14.47 -3.49
CA ASP A 296 -29.02 -14.85 -2.11
C ASP A 296 -28.81 -13.65 -1.20
N LEU A 297 -28.56 -12.47 -1.80
CA LEU A 297 -28.33 -11.24 -1.07
C LEU A 297 -29.66 -10.56 -0.72
N THR A 298 -29.82 -10.14 0.53
CA THR A 298 -30.90 -9.27 0.97
C THR A 298 -30.52 -7.80 0.97
N LYS A 299 -29.22 -7.52 0.97
CA LYS A 299 -28.63 -6.17 0.94
C LYS A 299 -28.05 -5.85 -0.43
N PRO A 300 -27.90 -4.55 -0.78
CA PRO A 300 -27.31 -4.16 -2.06
C PRO A 300 -25.89 -4.72 -2.21
N PHE A 301 -25.59 -5.30 -3.37
CA PHE A 301 -24.27 -5.86 -3.65
C PHE A 301 -23.19 -4.78 -3.55
N GLY A 302 -21.98 -5.19 -3.24
CA GLY A 302 -20.80 -4.30 -3.19
C GLY A 302 -20.77 -3.36 -1.98
N THR A 303 -21.66 -3.56 -1.01
CA THR A 303 -21.76 -2.72 0.19
C THR A 303 -21.21 -3.41 1.43
N PHE A 304 -20.96 -2.64 2.48
CA PHE A 304 -20.61 -3.16 3.81
C PHE A 304 -21.67 -4.16 4.33
N GLU A 305 -22.93 -3.86 4.12
CA GLU A 305 -24.02 -4.72 4.57
C GLU A 305 -24.08 -6.05 3.82
N ALA A 306 -23.86 -6.04 2.51
CA ALA A 306 -23.80 -7.27 1.72
C ALA A 306 -22.57 -8.13 2.09
N PHE A 307 -21.44 -7.52 2.41
CA PHE A 307 -20.26 -8.22 2.86
C PHE A 307 -20.53 -9.05 4.10
N ILE A 308 -21.33 -8.52 5.03
CA ILE A 308 -21.74 -9.25 6.24
C ILE A 308 -22.44 -10.57 5.90
N GLU A 309 -23.28 -10.59 4.86
CA GLU A 309 -24.03 -11.80 4.45
C GLU A 309 -23.13 -12.95 3.96
N LYS A 310 -21.86 -12.65 3.68
CA LYS A 310 -20.86 -13.62 3.21
C LYS A 310 -19.70 -13.86 4.18
N LEU A 311 -19.74 -13.27 5.36
CA LEU A 311 -18.67 -13.43 6.37
C LEU A 311 -18.50 -14.88 6.84
N ASP A 312 -19.54 -15.68 6.86
CA ASP A 312 -19.47 -17.07 7.33
C ASP A 312 -18.57 -17.95 6.45
N TYR A 313 -18.43 -17.62 5.16
CA TYR A 313 -17.44 -18.27 4.29
C TYR A 313 -16.01 -18.07 4.82
N LEU A 314 -15.65 -16.87 5.24
CA LEU A 314 -14.31 -16.55 5.76
C LEU A 314 -14.09 -17.15 7.15
N LYS A 315 -15.13 -17.15 7.98
CA LYS A 315 -15.12 -17.87 9.27
C LYS A 315 -14.87 -19.37 9.07
N ASP A 316 -15.57 -19.98 8.14
CA ASP A 316 -15.42 -21.40 7.81
C ASP A 316 -14.03 -21.71 7.22
N LEU A 317 -13.49 -20.84 6.39
CA LEU A 317 -12.12 -20.97 5.85
C LEU A 317 -11.06 -20.97 6.97
N GLY A 318 -11.36 -20.29 8.09
CA GLY A 318 -10.53 -20.32 9.29
C GLY A 318 -9.58 -19.12 9.43
N VAL A 319 -9.67 -18.11 8.58
CA VAL A 319 -8.85 -16.89 8.70
C VAL A 319 -9.10 -16.16 10.02
N THR A 320 -8.09 -15.49 10.53
CA THR A 320 -8.20 -14.74 11.79
C THR A 320 -8.52 -13.28 11.56
N HIS A 321 -8.00 -12.70 10.49
CA HIS A 321 -8.15 -11.30 10.14
C HIS A 321 -8.58 -11.13 8.69
N ILE A 322 -9.49 -10.19 8.46
CA ILE A 322 -9.89 -9.73 7.13
C ILE A 322 -9.24 -8.38 6.92
N GLN A 323 -8.34 -8.28 5.94
CA GLN A 323 -7.79 -7.02 5.49
C GLN A 323 -8.65 -6.49 4.35
N LEU A 324 -9.30 -5.36 4.57
CA LEU A 324 -10.09 -4.69 3.54
C LEU A 324 -9.24 -3.73 2.75
N LEU A 325 -9.27 -3.80 1.42
CA LEU A 325 -8.74 -2.75 0.56
C LEU A 325 -9.35 -1.41 1.00
N PRO A 326 -8.77 -0.25 0.62
CA PRO A 326 -9.13 1.03 1.22
C PRO A 326 -10.63 1.29 1.29
N VAL A 327 -11.10 1.62 2.48
CA VAL A 327 -12.51 1.97 2.76
C VAL A 327 -12.71 3.46 3.04
N LEU A 328 -11.61 4.21 3.16
CA LEU A 328 -11.66 5.67 3.28
C LEU A 328 -11.99 6.31 1.94
N SER A 329 -12.53 7.52 1.99
CA SER A 329 -12.97 8.22 0.80
C SER A 329 -11.85 8.40 -0.22
N TYR A 330 -12.03 7.83 -1.41
CA TYR A 330 -11.16 7.98 -2.55
C TYR A 330 -11.82 8.81 -3.66
N TYR A 331 -11.01 9.40 -4.53
CA TYR A 331 -11.41 10.50 -5.39
C TYR A 331 -12.09 10.05 -6.69
N PHE A 332 -11.49 9.09 -7.41
CA PHE A 332 -11.89 8.78 -8.79
C PHE A 332 -13.02 7.77 -8.85
N VAL A 333 -14.23 8.19 -8.46
CA VAL A 333 -15.46 7.41 -8.56
C VAL A 333 -16.68 8.32 -8.61
N ASN A 334 -17.80 7.74 -9.01
CA ASN A 334 -19.15 8.29 -8.89
C ASN A 334 -19.96 7.44 -7.89
N GLU A 335 -20.06 7.89 -6.67
CA GLU A 335 -20.79 7.18 -5.60
C GLU A 335 -22.32 7.08 -5.87
N LEU A 336 -22.88 8.00 -6.65
CA LEU A 336 -24.28 8.00 -7.03
C LEU A 336 -24.66 6.84 -7.94
N LYS A 337 -23.68 6.18 -8.55
CA LYS A 337 -23.83 5.01 -9.43
C LYS A 337 -23.27 3.72 -8.81
N ASN A 338 -23.06 3.68 -7.51
CA ASN A 338 -22.51 2.49 -6.84
C ASN A 338 -23.39 1.24 -6.96
N HIS A 339 -24.69 1.43 -7.20
CA HIS A 339 -25.68 0.37 -7.39
C HIS A 339 -25.67 -0.26 -8.79
N GLU A 340 -24.96 0.34 -9.74
CA GLU A 340 -24.84 -0.17 -11.09
C GLU A 340 -23.80 -1.31 -11.12
N ARG A 341 -24.24 -2.52 -11.53
CA ARG A 341 -23.34 -3.67 -11.72
C ARG A 341 -22.63 -3.55 -13.06
N LEU A 342 -21.31 -3.60 -13.02
CA LEU A 342 -20.44 -3.49 -14.19
C LEU A 342 -20.21 -4.88 -14.79
N SER A 343 -21.25 -5.41 -15.44
CA SER A 343 -21.31 -6.80 -15.93
C SER A 343 -20.54 -7.04 -17.23
N ALA A 344 -20.30 -6.00 -18.02
CA ALA A 344 -19.46 -6.10 -19.21
C ALA A 344 -17.98 -6.12 -18.84
N TYR A 345 -17.18 -6.89 -19.60
CA TYR A 345 -15.73 -6.87 -19.41
C TYR A 345 -15.14 -5.53 -19.85
N ALA A 346 -14.50 -4.84 -18.95
CA ALA A 346 -13.72 -3.63 -19.20
C ALA A 346 -12.46 -3.67 -18.33
N SER A 347 -11.31 -3.41 -18.94
CA SER A 347 -10.02 -3.45 -18.24
C SER A 347 -9.65 -2.14 -17.55
N SER A 348 -10.34 -1.04 -17.92
CA SER A 348 -10.07 0.30 -17.38
C SER A 348 -11.29 1.21 -17.45
N ASN A 349 -11.21 2.38 -16.82
CA ASN A 349 -12.20 3.46 -16.85
C ASN A 349 -13.61 3.05 -16.39
N SER A 350 -13.73 2.05 -15.55
CA SER A 350 -14.99 1.63 -14.92
C SER A 350 -15.26 2.46 -13.67
N ASN A 351 -16.54 2.57 -13.29
CA ASN A 351 -16.93 3.16 -11.99
C ASN A 351 -16.64 2.17 -10.86
N TYR A 352 -15.37 1.83 -10.73
CA TYR A 352 -14.79 0.89 -9.80
C TYR A 352 -13.41 1.43 -9.42
N ASN A 353 -12.99 1.24 -8.19
CA ASN A 353 -11.63 1.60 -7.79
C ASN A 353 -11.17 0.68 -6.64
N TRP A 354 -9.89 0.34 -6.62
CA TRP A 354 -9.31 -0.32 -5.43
C TRP A 354 -9.31 0.59 -4.21
N GLY A 355 -9.24 1.92 -4.42
CA GLY A 355 -9.36 2.91 -3.37
C GLY A 355 -8.05 3.62 -2.98
N TYR A 356 -7.01 3.52 -3.80
CA TYR A 356 -5.69 4.10 -3.50
C TYR A 356 -5.51 5.56 -3.95
N ASP A 357 -6.62 6.29 -4.14
CA ASP A 357 -6.63 7.72 -4.48
C ASP A 357 -7.36 8.54 -3.39
N PRO A 358 -6.81 8.65 -2.16
CA PRO A 358 -7.55 9.24 -1.05
C PRO A 358 -7.74 10.74 -1.20
N GLN A 359 -8.92 11.22 -0.76
CA GLN A 359 -9.20 12.65 -0.58
C GLN A 359 -9.42 13.04 0.89
N ASN A 360 -9.68 12.08 1.77
CA ASN A 360 -9.87 12.29 3.20
C ASN A 360 -9.47 11.05 3.99
N TYR A 361 -8.96 11.22 5.19
CA TYR A 361 -8.41 10.16 6.03
C TYR A 361 -9.29 9.78 7.25
N PHE A 362 -10.45 10.42 7.39
CA PHE A 362 -11.41 10.15 8.48
C PHE A 362 -12.76 9.66 7.97
N SER A 363 -13.12 10.03 6.76
CA SER A 363 -14.42 9.73 6.16
C SER A 363 -14.34 8.44 5.33
N LEU A 364 -15.39 7.62 5.44
CA LEU A 364 -15.55 6.43 4.62
C LEU A 364 -16.00 6.79 3.20
N THR A 365 -15.66 5.96 2.23
CA THR A 365 -16.21 6.07 0.89
C THR A 365 -17.70 5.75 0.88
N GLY A 366 -18.48 6.49 0.09
CA GLY A 366 -19.89 6.20 -0.14
C GLY A 366 -20.11 5.04 -1.14
N MET A 367 -19.08 4.59 -1.83
CA MET A 367 -19.17 3.45 -2.76
C MET A 367 -19.66 2.17 -2.08
N TYR A 368 -19.39 2.00 -0.79
CA TYR A 368 -19.75 0.81 -0.02
C TYR A 368 -20.94 1.01 0.90
N SER A 369 -21.60 2.17 0.81
CA SER A 369 -22.83 2.45 1.53
C SER A 369 -24.07 2.03 0.72
N SER A 370 -25.10 1.55 1.40
CA SER A 370 -26.41 1.30 0.79
C SER A 370 -27.13 2.59 0.37
N ASP A 371 -26.75 3.73 0.95
CA ASP A 371 -27.25 5.06 0.60
C ASP A 371 -26.12 6.11 0.71
N PRO A 372 -25.39 6.36 -0.37
CA PRO A 372 -24.31 7.36 -0.37
C PRO A 372 -24.75 8.79 -0.06
N LYS A 373 -26.03 9.11 -0.27
CA LYS A 373 -26.59 10.44 0.03
C LYS A 373 -26.82 10.67 1.52
N ASN A 374 -26.81 9.61 2.32
CA ASN A 374 -26.94 9.71 3.77
C ASN A 374 -25.55 9.62 4.43
N PRO A 375 -24.98 10.73 4.93
CA PRO A 375 -23.61 10.74 5.46
C PRO A 375 -23.44 9.96 6.77
N GLU A 376 -24.49 9.73 7.52
CA GLU A 376 -24.49 8.96 8.76
C GLU A 376 -24.50 7.45 8.49
N LYS A 377 -25.16 7.05 7.40
CA LYS A 377 -25.42 5.64 7.11
C LYS A 377 -24.13 4.85 6.84
N ARG A 378 -23.20 5.40 6.10
CA ARG A 378 -21.89 4.76 5.85
C ARG A 378 -21.11 4.46 7.13
N ILE A 379 -21.20 5.33 8.13
CA ILE A 379 -20.58 5.13 9.44
C ILE A 379 -21.27 3.98 10.19
N ALA A 380 -22.60 4.03 10.27
CA ALA A 380 -23.39 3.00 10.96
C ALA A 380 -23.20 1.61 10.33
N GLU A 381 -23.22 1.53 9.01
CA GLU A 381 -23.02 0.28 8.25
C GLU A 381 -21.61 -0.30 8.43
N PHE A 382 -20.58 0.54 8.43
CA PHE A 382 -19.21 0.08 8.64
C PHE A 382 -18.99 -0.39 10.08
N LYS A 383 -19.51 0.34 11.07
CA LYS A 383 -19.49 -0.14 12.47
C LYS A 383 -20.19 -1.50 12.61
N ASN A 384 -21.30 -1.70 11.91
CA ASN A 384 -22.00 -2.99 11.91
C ASN A 384 -21.17 -4.10 11.27
N LEU A 385 -20.47 -3.81 10.17
CA LEU A 385 -19.54 -4.78 9.56
C LEU A 385 -18.45 -5.22 10.55
N ILE A 386 -17.80 -4.27 11.21
CA ILE A 386 -16.76 -4.58 12.20
C ILE A 386 -17.35 -5.40 13.36
N ASN A 387 -18.51 -5.02 13.85
CA ASN A 387 -19.20 -5.74 14.92
C ASN A 387 -19.51 -7.21 14.53
N GLU A 388 -19.99 -7.43 13.32
CA GLU A 388 -20.29 -8.77 12.80
C GLU A 388 -19.03 -9.60 12.53
N ILE A 389 -17.92 -8.97 12.14
CA ILE A 389 -16.60 -9.61 12.06
C ILE A 389 -16.16 -10.08 13.45
N HIS A 390 -16.26 -9.21 14.45
CA HIS A 390 -15.90 -9.52 15.84
C HIS A 390 -16.76 -10.62 16.45
N LYS A 391 -18.08 -10.60 16.20
CA LYS A 391 -19.00 -11.65 16.66
C LYS A 391 -18.62 -13.04 16.14
N ARG A 392 -17.96 -13.11 14.99
CA ARG A 392 -17.46 -14.35 14.40
C ARG A 392 -16.04 -14.71 14.87
N GLY A 393 -15.49 -13.98 15.82
CA GLY A 393 -14.15 -14.21 16.37
C GLY A 393 -13.01 -13.88 15.41
N MET A 394 -13.27 -12.99 14.45
CA MET A 394 -12.27 -12.46 13.51
C MET A 394 -11.96 -11.00 13.80
N GLY A 395 -10.83 -10.52 13.30
CA GLY A 395 -10.43 -9.12 13.32
C GLY A 395 -10.51 -8.47 11.94
N ALA A 396 -10.51 -7.15 11.93
CA ALA A 396 -10.49 -6.35 10.71
C ALA A 396 -9.22 -5.50 10.64
N ILE A 397 -8.52 -5.59 9.52
CA ILE A 397 -7.36 -4.76 9.18
C ILE A 397 -7.80 -3.80 8.09
N LEU A 398 -7.48 -2.51 8.25
CA LEU A 398 -7.74 -1.50 7.22
C LEU A 398 -6.48 -1.23 6.40
N ASP A 399 -6.62 -1.28 5.10
CA ASP A 399 -5.62 -0.79 4.16
C ASP A 399 -5.71 0.74 4.11
N VAL A 400 -4.62 1.42 4.46
CA VAL A 400 -4.58 2.88 4.58
C VAL A 400 -3.47 3.47 3.71
N VAL A 401 -3.76 4.64 3.12
CA VAL A 401 -2.97 5.26 2.06
C VAL A 401 -2.53 6.64 2.50
N TYR A 402 -1.58 6.72 3.45
CA TYR A 402 -1.04 8.00 3.93
C TYR A 402 0.17 8.49 3.14
N ASN A 403 0.64 7.73 2.16
CA ASN A 403 1.81 8.05 1.35
C ASN A 403 1.52 9.12 0.29
N HIS A 404 0.26 9.24 -0.16
CA HIS A 404 -0.13 10.26 -1.13
C HIS A 404 -1.61 10.61 -1.05
N THR A 405 -1.98 11.70 -1.71
CA THR A 405 -3.37 12.11 -1.97
C THR A 405 -3.71 11.95 -3.44
N ALA A 406 -4.99 11.91 -3.78
CA ALA A 406 -5.44 11.87 -5.17
C ALA A 406 -4.96 13.07 -5.99
N LYS A 407 -4.91 14.24 -5.37
CA LYS A 407 -4.46 15.51 -5.97
C LYS A 407 -3.68 16.35 -4.98
N VAL A 408 -2.69 17.07 -5.48
CA VAL A 408 -1.85 17.99 -4.67
C VAL A 408 -2.71 19.07 -4.00
N ASP A 409 -3.68 19.64 -4.71
CA ASP A 409 -4.46 20.78 -4.24
C ASP A 409 -5.35 20.47 -3.04
N ILE A 410 -5.69 19.21 -2.78
CA ILE A 410 -6.48 18.82 -1.59
C ILE A 410 -5.87 19.40 -0.30
N PHE A 411 -4.54 19.39 -0.19
CA PHE A 411 -3.82 19.93 0.96
C PHE A 411 -3.15 21.27 0.70
N GLU A 412 -2.71 21.57 -0.53
CA GLU A 412 -2.14 22.87 -0.86
C GLU A 412 -3.17 24.01 -0.70
N ASP A 413 -4.45 23.73 -0.96
CA ASP A 413 -5.53 24.70 -0.72
C ASP A 413 -5.76 24.99 0.76
N LEU A 414 -5.50 24.01 1.63
CA LEU A 414 -5.57 24.19 3.08
C LEU A 414 -4.42 25.02 3.63
N GLU A 415 -3.20 24.63 3.32
CA GLU A 415 -1.97 25.35 3.68
C GLU A 415 -0.86 25.09 2.67
N PRO A 416 -0.54 26.04 1.80
CA PRO A 416 0.48 25.88 0.77
C PRO A 416 1.86 25.53 1.32
N ASN A 417 2.60 24.72 0.61
CA ASN A 417 4.00 24.35 0.88
C ASN A 417 4.20 23.74 2.29
N TYR A 418 3.24 22.95 2.75
CA TYR A 418 3.36 22.39 4.10
C TYR A 418 3.12 20.87 4.18
N TYR A 419 1.96 20.36 3.72
CA TYR A 419 1.55 18.99 3.99
C TYR A 419 2.32 17.92 3.22
N HIS A 420 3.03 18.31 2.16
CA HIS A 420 3.79 17.40 1.32
C HIS A 420 5.28 17.48 1.62
N PHE A 421 6.01 16.40 1.33
CA PHE A 421 7.46 16.51 1.20
C PHE A 421 7.80 17.52 0.10
N MET A 422 8.90 18.23 0.27
CA MET A 422 9.29 19.35 -0.58
C MET A 422 10.62 19.12 -1.26
N ASP A 423 10.72 19.62 -2.49
CA ASP A 423 12.01 19.87 -3.14
C ASP A 423 12.73 21.03 -2.46
N ALA A 424 14.01 21.21 -2.76
CA ALA A 424 14.84 22.24 -2.14
C ALA A 424 14.33 23.67 -2.34
N ASP A 425 13.55 23.90 -3.37
CA ASP A 425 12.91 25.20 -3.66
C ASP A 425 11.54 25.38 -2.99
N GLY A 426 11.08 24.38 -2.22
CA GLY A 426 9.77 24.38 -1.57
C GLY A 426 8.62 23.98 -2.50
N THR A 427 8.90 23.35 -3.63
CA THR A 427 7.86 22.75 -4.49
C THR A 427 7.41 21.42 -3.89
N PRO A 428 6.08 21.18 -3.78
CA PRO A 428 5.58 19.89 -3.31
C PRO A 428 6.00 18.73 -4.20
N ARG A 429 6.52 17.66 -3.59
CA ARG A 429 6.79 16.42 -4.27
C ARG A 429 5.51 15.66 -4.55
N THR A 430 5.49 15.00 -5.68
CA THR A 430 4.32 14.24 -6.14
C THR A 430 4.56 12.73 -6.11
N SER A 431 3.48 11.98 -6.03
CA SER A 431 3.45 10.52 -6.10
C SER A 431 2.09 10.10 -6.64
N PHE A 432 2.07 9.19 -7.62
CA PHE A 432 0.86 8.62 -8.20
C PHE A 432 -0.20 9.65 -8.68
N GLY A 433 0.21 10.81 -9.17
CA GLY A 433 -0.69 11.87 -9.64
C GLY A 433 -1.10 12.89 -8.59
N GLY A 434 -0.82 12.63 -7.32
CA GLY A 434 -1.12 13.52 -6.21
C GLY A 434 0.10 13.95 -5.43
N GLY A 435 -0.12 14.56 -4.28
CA GLY A 435 0.93 15.02 -3.39
C GLY A 435 1.52 13.90 -2.56
N ARG A 436 2.83 13.89 -2.37
CA ARG A 436 3.53 12.98 -1.48
C ARG A 436 3.49 13.53 -0.06
N LEU A 437 2.69 12.92 0.83
CA LEU A 437 2.51 13.44 2.18
C LEU A 437 3.80 13.43 2.99
N GLY A 438 4.12 14.60 3.55
CA GLY A 438 5.33 14.87 4.31
C GLY A 438 5.19 14.48 5.78
N THR A 439 5.25 13.20 6.10
CA THR A 439 4.98 12.66 7.43
C THR A 439 6.02 13.06 8.49
N THR A 440 7.15 13.63 8.11
CA THR A 440 8.10 14.27 9.04
C THR A 440 7.65 15.64 9.51
N HIS A 441 6.67 16.28 8.84
CA HIS A 441 6.13 17.58 9.23
C HIS A 441 5.07 17.39 10.33
N HIS A 442 5.11 18.23 11.36
CA HIS A 442 4.34 18.04 12.59
C HIS A 442 2.83 17.84 12.34
N MET A 443 2.18 18.75 11.61
CA MET A 443 0.73 18.67 11.38
C MET A 443 0.35 17.53 10.42
N THR A 444 1.23 17.14 9.50
CA THR A 444 1.01 15.99 8.62
C THR A 444 1.14 14.67 9.40
N LYS A 445 2.19 14.53 10.22
CA LYS A 445 2.33 13.39 11.13
C LYS A 445 1.15 13.30 12.08
N ARG A 446 0.75 14.43 12.67
CA ARG A 446 -0.41 14.52 13.53
C ARG A 446 -1.69 14.05 12.83
N LEU A 447 -1.91 14.45 11.57
CA LEU A 447 -3.04 14.00 10.77
C LEU A 447 -3.08 12.48 10.65
N LEU A 448 -1.93 11.85 10.36
CA LEU A 448 -1.80 10.40 10.28
C LEU A 448 -2.11 9.74 11.62
N VAL A 449 -1.49 10.19 12.70
CA VAL A 449 -1.69 9.62 14.04
C VAL A 449 -3.12 9.81 14.53
N ASP A 450 -3.71 10.99 14.33
CA ASP A 450 -5.10 11.29 14.71
C ASP A 450 -6.09 10.43 13.92
N SER A 451 -5.83 10.21 12.61
CA SER A 451 -6.64 9.33 11.78
C SER A 451 -6.61 7.88 12.29
N ILE A 452 -5.43 7.35 12.57
CA ILE A 452 -5.25 6.00 13.13
C ILE A 452 -5.99 5.87 14.47
N LYS A 453 -5.81 6.82 15.38
CA LYS A 453 -6.53 6.86 16.67
C LYS A 453 -8.03 6.89 16.49
N TYR A 454 -8.52 7.73 15.60
CA TYR A 454 -9.95 7.85 15.30
C TYR A 454 -10.54 6.53 14.78
N LEU A 455 -9.87 5.88 13.83
CA LEU A 455 -10.32 4.62 13.26
C LEU A 455 -10.35 3.49 14.27
N VAL A 456 -9.36 3.43 15.17
CA VAL A 456 -9.33 2.44 16.26
C VAL A 456 -10.42 2.70 17.29
N ASP A 457 -10.54 3.94 17.74
CA ASP A 457 -11.51 4.29 18.79
C ASP A 457 -12.95 4.21 18.31
N THR A 458 -13.23 4.70 17.10
CA THR A 458 -14.58 4.78 16.54
C THR A 458 -15.08 3.43 16.01
N TYR A 459 -14.25 2.74 15.24
CA TYR A 459 -14.63 1.50 14.55
C TYR A 459 -14.08 0.24 15.21
N LYS A 460 -13.23 0.37 16.24
CA LYS A 460 -12.64 -0.76 16.98
C LYS A 460 -11.89 -1.74 16.07
N VAL A 461 -11.23 -1.24 15.05
CA VAL A 461 -10.45 -2.06 14.11
C VAL A 461 -9.26 -2.72 14.79
N ASP A 462 -8.76 -3.80 14.19
CA ASP A 462 -7.78 -4.71 14.79
C ASP A 462 -6.40 -4.61 14.13
N GLY A 463 -6.26 -3.77 13.13
CA GLY A 463 -4.98 -3.58 12.48
C GLY A 463 -5.03 -2.61 11.30
N PHE A 464 -3.83 -2.33 10.79
CA PHE A 464 -3.62 -1.48 9.62
C PHE A 464 -2.55 -2.08 8.70
N ARG A 465 -2.79 -1.99 7.41
CA ARG A 465 -1.79 -2.21 6.36
C ARG A 465 -1.50 -0.86 5.71
N PHE A 466 -0.25 -0.42 5.76
CA PHE A 466 0.17 0.84 5.14
C PHE A 466 0.58 0.60 3.70
N ASP A 467 -0.18 1.18 2.78
CA ASP A 467 0.21 1.30 1.38
C ASP A 467 1.52 2.07 1.28
N MET A 468 2.47 1.57 0.47
CA MET A 468 3.78 2.18 0.31
C MET A 468 4.39 2.68 1.64
N MET A 469 4.40 1.83 2.65
CA MET A 469 4.91 2.19 3.99
C MET A 469 6.34 2.73 3.94
N GLY A 470 7.15 2.23 3.02
CA GLY A 470 8.53 2.69 2.81
C GLY A 470 8.65 4.15 2.36
N ASP A 471 7.55 4.79 1.96
CA ASP A 471 7.51 6.23 1.65
C ASP A 471 7.48 7.11 2.91
N HIS A 472 7.21 6.52 4.07
CA HIS A 472 7.14 7.21 5.36
C HIS A 472 8.44 7.08 6.15
N ASP A 473 8.66 8.04 7.05
CA ASP A 473 9.67 7.91 8.07
C ASP A 473 9.24 6.91 9.15
N ALA A 474 10.18 6.12 9.66
CA ALA A 474 9.92 5.09 10.66
C ALA A 474 9.33 5.66 11.95
N ALA A 475 9.77 6.87 12.36
CA ALA A 475 9.31 7.51 13.60
C ALA A 475 7.80 7.79 13.57
N SER A 476 7.25 8.25 12.45
CA SER A 476 5.81 8.53 12.32
C SER A 476 4.96 7.26 12.36
N ILE A 477 5.41 6.19 11.71
CA ILE A 477 4.73 4.89 11.74
C ILE A 477 4.77 4.29 13.14
N GLU A 478 5.89 4.36 13.83
CA GLU A 478 6.01 3.86 15.19
C GLU A 478 5.15 4.65 16.18
N GLU A 479 5.06 5.98 16.05
CA GLU A 479 4.17 6.82 16.84
C GLU A 479 2.70 6.43 16.63
N ALA A 480 2.29 6.21 15.38
CA ALA A 480 0.96 5.71 15.05
C ALA A 480 0.69 4.33 15.67
N TYR A 481 1.65 3.42 15.61
CA TYR A 481 1.56 2.11 16.24
C TYR A 481 1.37 2.22 17.77
N LYS A 482 2.19 3.01 18.44
CA LYS A 482 2.08 3.21 19.89
C LYS A 482 0.73 3.79 20.28
N ALA A 483 0.24 4.79 19.53
CA ALA A 483 -1.07 5.39 19.76
C ALA A 483 -2.22 4.39 19.57
N ALA A 484 -2.16 3.59 18.52
CA ALA A 484 -3.15 2.54 18.24
C ALA A 484 -3.15 1.44 19.31
N ARG A 485 -1.97 0.97 19.70
CA ARG A 485 -1.79 -0.08 20.73
C ARG A 485 -2.23 0.37 22.11
N ALA A 486 -2.12 1.66 22.42
CA ALA A 486 -2.66 2.21 23.67
C ALA A 486 -4.18 2.08 23.77
N LEU A 487 -4.87 2.11 22.63
CA LEU A 487 -6.33 1.92 22.53
C LEU A 487 -6.71 0.44 22.40
N ASN A 488 -6.02 -0.30 21.56
CA ASN A 488 -6.26 -1.72 21.31
C ASN A 488 -4.96 -2.52 21.45
N PRO A 489 -4.72 -3.16 22.61
CA PRO A 489 -3.48 -3.91 22.89
C PRO A 489 -3.23 -5.11 21.98
N ASN A 490 -4.23 -5.57 21.23
CA ASN A 490 -4.14 -6.70 20.32
C ASN A 490 -3.99 -6.28 18.84
N LEU A 491 -3.86 -4.98 18.58
CA LEU A 491 -3.74 -4.44 17.24
C LEU A 491 -2.44 -4.89 16.58
N ILE A 492 -2.49 -5.20 15.28
CA ILE A 492 -1.32 -5.49 14.46
C ILE A 492 -1.17 -4.46 13.35
N MET A 493 0.06 -4.20 12.95
CA MET A 493 0.38 -3.36 11.79
C MET A 493 1.33 -4.06 10.84
N LEU A 494 1.09 -3.85 9.55
CA LEU A 494 1.94 -4.32 8.47
C LEU A 494 1.96 -3.27 7.36
N GLY A 495 2.92 -3.39 6.45
CA GLY A 495 2.97 -2.46 5.32
C GLY A 495 3.91 -2.90 4.22
N GLU A 496 3.78 -2.24 3.09
CA GLU A 496 4.72 -2.36 1.99
C GLU A 496 6.00 -1.60 2.30
N GLY A 497 6.95 -2.32 2.88
CA GLY A 497 8.24 -1.76 3.31
C GLY A 497 9.26 -1.66 2.18
N TRP A 498 8.85 -1.30 0.97
CA TRP A 498 9.77 -1.10 -0.14
C TRP A 498 10.72 0.07 0.14
N ARG A 499 11.94 0.00 -0.37
CA ARG A 499 12.96 1.05 -0.20
C ARG A 499 12.71 2.22 -1.14
N THR A 500 11.59 2.92 -0.95
CA THR A 500 11.06 3.96 -1.84
C THR A 500 11.03 5.36 -1.21
N TYR A 501 11.62 5.50 -0.01
CA TYR A 501 11.62 6.79 0.68
C TYR A 501 12.26 7.89 -0.17
N ALA A 502 11.50 8.94 -0.40
CA ALA A 502 11.92 10.17 -1.01
C ALA A 502 11.26 11.33 -0.26
N GLY A 503 11.80 11.64 0.90
CA GLY A 503 11.34 12.72 1.77
C GLY A 503 11.71 14.10 1.24
N ASP A 504 11.78 15.07 2.12
CA ASP A 504 12.25 16.40 1.75
C ASP A 504 13.65 16.34 1.17
N GLU A 505 13.90 17.12 0.12
CA GLU A 505 15.17 17.10 -0.57
C GLU A 505 16.32 17.47 0.38
N ASN A 506 17.40 16.70 0.33
CA ASN A 506 18.58 16.85 1.19
C ASN A 506 18.33 16.64 2.69
N MET A 507 17.23 15.96 3.05
CA MET A 507 16.87 15.62 4.43
C MET A 507 16.65 14.12 4.60
N PRO A 508 17.72 13.33 4.62
CA PRO A 508 17.60 11.89 4.82
C PRO A 508 17.08 11.59 6.23
N THR A 509 16.21 10.60 6.32
CA THR A 509 15.74 10.05 7.59
C THR A 509 15.61 8.53 7.48
N LYS A 510 15.45 7.85 8.61
CA LYS A 510 15.20 6.41 8.63
C LYS A 510 13.79 6.16 8.09
N ALA A 511 13.69 5.40 7.02
CA ALA A 511 12.42 5.03 6.41
C ALA A 511 11.75 3.85 7.14
N ALA A 512 10.44 3.77 7.04
CA ALA A 512 9.65 2.62 7.49
C ALA A 512 9.65 1.51 6.42
N ASP A 513 10.82 1.07 6.02
CA ASP A 513 11.05 0.07 4.99
C ASP A 513 11.58 -1.26 5.52
N GLN A 514 11.93 -2.17 4.64
CA GLN A 514 12.49 -3.48 5.01
C GLN A 514 13.77 -3.37 5.87
N ASP A 515 14.57 -2.32 5.70
CA ASP A 515 15.79 -2.10 6.50
C ASP A 515 15.49 -1.70 7.95
N TRP A 516 14.26 -1.27 8.23
CA TRP A 516 13.82 -0.97 9.60
C TRP A 516 13.54 -2.22 10.43
N MET A 517 13.27 -3.37 9.79
CA MET A 517 12.83 -4.59 10.48
C MET A 517 13.82 -5.13 11.51
N LYS A 518 15.12 -4.93 11.34
CA LYS A 518 16.15 -5.28 12.32
C LYS A 518 16.19 -4.35 13.57
N HIS A 519 15.35 -3.32 13.58
CA HIS A 519 15.31 -2.29 14.62
C HIS A 519 13.94 -2.16 15.28
N THR A 520 12.95 -2.94 14.88
CA THR A 520 11.58 -2.87 15.39
C THR A 520 10.93 -4.24 15.48
N ASP A 521 10.14 -4.46 16.52
CA ASP A 521 9.26 -5.63 16.70
C ASP A 521 7.77 -5.24 16.58
N THR A 522 7.47 -4.04 16.07
CA THR A 522 6.14 -3.45 16.14
C THR A 522 5.33 -3.61 14.86
N VAL A 523 5.94 -3.33 13.72
CA VAL A 523 5.30 -3.35 12.41
C VAL A 523 5.99 -4.36 11.51
N ALA A 524 5.20 -5.14 10.76
CA ALA A 524 5.71 -6.13 9.84
C ALA A 524 5.75 -5.59 8.40
N VAL A 525 6.56 -6.21 7.55
CA VAL A 525 6.63 -5.90 6.11
C VAL A 525 6.37 -7.12 5.26
N PHE A 526 5.84 -6.90 4.06
CA PHE A 526 5.73 -7.94 3.05
C PHE A 526 7.12 -8.43 2.61
N SER A 527 7.27 -9.75 2.53
CA SER A 527 8.47 -10.38 2.01
C SER A 527 8.32 -10.68 0.52
N ASP A 528 8.92 -9.84 -0.32
CA ASP A 528 9.01 -10.10 -1.75
C ASP A 528 9.95 -11.27 -2.07
N ASP A 529 10.86 -11.60 -1.18
CA ASP A 529 11.83 -12.68 -1.37
C ASP A 529 11.15 -14.06 -1.47
N ILE A 530 10.24 -14.39 -0.54
CA ILE A 530 9.46 -15.65 -0.64
C ILE A 530 8.57 -15.64 -1.90
N ARG A 531 7.88 -14.54 -2.18
CA ARG A 531 7.05 -14.40 -3.37
C ARG A 531 7.85 -14.67 -4.64
N ASN A 532 9.01 -14.02 -4.78
CA ASN A 532 9.82 -14.11 -5.98
C ASN A 532 10.48 -15.47 -6.15
N ASN A 533 10.84 -16.14 -5.06
CA ASN A 533 11.41 -17.49 -5.10
C ASN A 533 10.35 -18.57 -5.37
N LEU A 534 9.09 -18.38 -4.93
CA LEU A 534 8.04 -19.37 -5.15
C LEU A 534 7.40 -19.26 -6.54
N LYS A 535 7.05 -18.05 -7.00
CA LYS A 535 6.29 -17.87 -8.27
C LYS A 535 6.94 -16.95 -9.30
N SER A 536 8.01 -16.26 -8.97
CA SER A 536 8.57 -15.07 -9.62
C SER A 536 7.65 -13.86 -9.53
N GLY A 537 8.21 -12.74 -9.11
CA GLY A 537 7.54 -11.44 -9.10
C GLY A 537 8.27 -10.46 -10.02
N TYR A 538 7.81 -9.23 -10.01
CA TYR A 538 8.44 -8.17 -10.77
C TYR A 538 9.95 -8.04 -10.43
N PRO A 539 10.83 -7.83 -11.42
CA PRO A 539 10.53 -7.65 -12.84
C PRO A 539 10.46 -8.96 -13.65
N ASN A 540 10.51 -10.10 -12.99
CA ASN A 540 10.64 -11.43 -13.62
C ASN A 540 9.31 -12.21 -13.69
N GLU A 541 8.17 -11.50 -13.67
CA GLU A 541 6.86 -12.14 -13.78
C GLU A 541 6.74 -13.01 -15.03
N GLY A 542 6.13 -14.19 -14.86
CA GLY A 542 6.02 -15.18 -15.93
C GLY A 542 7.26 -16.03 -16.20
N GLN A 543 8.36 -15.78 -15.48
CA GLN A 543 9.49 -16.70 -15.48
C GLN A 543 9.24 -17.85 -14.50
N PRO A 544 9.65 -19.09 -14.81
CA PRO A 544 9.51 -20.19 -13.86
C PRO A 544 10.24 -19.92 -12.54
N ALA A 545 9.57 -20.30 -11.44
CA ALA A 545 10.14 -20.27 -10.11
C ALA A 545 9.86 -21.61 -9.41
N PHE A 546 10.11 -21.74 -8.12
CA PHE A 546 10.07 -23.01 -7.41
C PHE A 546 8.80 -23.85 -7.71
N ILE A 547 7.58 -23.26 -7.54
CA ILE A 547 6.34 -24.01 -7.78
C ILE A 547 5.97 -24.16 -9.26
N THR A 548 6.66 -23.49 -10.15
CA THR A 548 6.41 -23.50 -11.61
C THR A 548 7.53 -24.14 -12.41
N GLY A 549 8.40 -24.92 -11.75
CA GLY A 549 9.47 -25.72 -12.39
C GLY A 549 10.79 -24.98 -12.58
N GLY A 550 10.93 -23.78 -12.05
CA GLY A 550 12.18 -23.01 -12.02
C GLY A 550 13.00 -23.33 -10.78
N LYS A 551 14.14 -24.00 -10.97
CA LYS A 551 15.05 -24.33 -9.87
C LYS A 551 15.47 -23.10 -9.08
N ARG A 552 15.56 -23.24 -7.77
CA ARG A 552 16.02 -22.21 -6.83
C ARG A 552 17.05 -22.80 -5.88
N ASP A 553 17.94 -21.96 -5.38
CA ASP A 553 18.83 -22.33 -4.28
C ASP A 553 17.99 -22.79 -3.08
N ILE A 554 18.20 -24.04 -2.66
CA ILE A 554 17.37 -24.66 -1.61
C ILE A 554 17.63 -24.01 -0.25
N ASN A 555 18.82 -23.52 0.03
CA ASN A 555 19.09 -22.75 1.24
C ASN A 555 18.32 -21.43 1.24
N THR A 556 18.18 -20.77 0.09
CA THR A 556 17.36 -19.55 -0.05
C THR A 556 15.89 -19.85 0.19
N ILE A 557 15.34 -20.93 -0.38
CA ILE A 557 13.96 -21.36 -0.08
C ILE A 557 13.78 -21.64 1.42
N PHE A 558 14.71 -22.36 2.03
CA PHE A 558 14.65 -22.66 3.45
C PHE A 558 14.71 -21.38 4.33
N LYS A 559 15.62 -20.45 4.02
CA LYS A 559 15.68 -19.16 4.71
C LYS A 559 14.35 -18.43 4.70
N ASN A 560 13.69 -18.39 3.55
CA ASN A 560 12.37 -17.76 3.43
C ASN A 560 11.31 -18.49 4.28
N LEU A 561 11.31 -19.81 4.28
CA LEU A 561 10.36 -20.61 5.09
C LEU A 561 10.54 -20.43 6.60
N ILE A 562 11.72 -20.06 7.04
CA ILE A 562 12.01 -19.79 8.46
C ILE A 562 11.96 -18.28 8.81
N ALA A 563 11.31 -17.48 8.00
CA ALA A 563 11.17 -16.02 8.17
C ALA A 563 12.52 -15.28 8.24
N GLN A 564 13.48 -15.71 7.44
CA GLN A 564 14.79 -15.08 7.25
C GLN A 564 15.04 -14.77 5.78
N PRO A 565 14.32 -13.78 5.21
CA PRO A 565 14.49 -13.40 3.81
C PRO A 565 15.94 -12.99 3.52
N THR A 566 16.36 -13.16 2.26
CA THR A 566 17.76 -12.90 1.85
C THR A 566 18.01 -11.45 1.47
N ASN A 567 16.96 -10.67 1.26
CA ASN A 567 17.04 -9.28 0.81
C ASN A 567 16.81 -8.23 1.90
N PHE A 568 16.44 -8.64 3.11
CA PHE A 568 16.41 -7.79 4.30
C PHE A 568 16.60 -8.63 5.57
N GLU A 569 17.01 -7.97 6.65
CA GLU A 569 17.24 -8.60 7.94
C GLU A 569 15.99 -8.40 8.83
N ALA A 570 15.41 -9.50 9.29
CA ALA A 570 14.34 -9.52 10.28
C ALA A 570 14.87 -10.18 11.55
N ASP A 571 14.72 -9.53 12.70
CA ASP A 571 15.17 -10.05 14.00
C ASP A 571 14.06 -10.78 14.77
N SER A 572 12.86 -10.78 14.24
CA SER A 572 11.68 -11.51 14.74
C SER A 572 10.88 -12.13 13.59
N PRO A 573 10.36 -13.35 13.72
CA PRO A 573 9.53 -13.94 12.66
C PRO A 573 8.25 -13.14 12.41
N GLY A 574 7.72 -12.45 13.41
CA GLY A 574 6.54 -11.60 13.27
C GLY A 574 6.74 -10.35 12.41
N ASP A 575 7.99 -9.97 12.10
CA ASP A 575 8.29 -8.87 11.18
C ASP A 575 8.04 -9.22 9.72
N VAL A 576 7.85 -10.50 9.41
CA VAL A 576 7.79 -11.02 8.05
C VAL A 576 6.38 -11.45 7.69
N ILE A 577 5.76 -10.74 6.73
CA ILE A 577 4.51 -11.17 6.10
C ILE A 577 4.85 -12.11 4.96
N GLN A 578 4.51 -13.38 5.15
CA GLN A 578 4.71 -14.44 4.18
C GLN A 578 3.54 -14.48 3.20
N TYR A 579 3.80 -14.20 1.93
CA TYR A 579 2.76 -14.18 0.92
C TYR A 579 3.28 -14.63 -0.45
N ILE A 580 2.36 -15.07 -1.29
CA ILE A 580 2.67 -15.48 -2.66
C ILE A 580 1.94 -14.61 -3.69
N ALA A 581 0.81 -14.05 -3.34
CA ALA A 581 0.02 -13.15 -4.18
C ALA A 581 -0.73 -12.11 -3.32
N ALA A 582 -1.06 -10.98 -3.91
CA ALA A 582 -1.88 -9.91 -3.37
C ALA A 582 -2.78 -9.35 -4.48
N HIS A 583 -3.49 -8.24 -4.23
CA HIS A 583 -4.32 -7.61 -5.26
C HIS A 583 -3.49 -7.06 -6.43
N ASP A 584 -2.24 -6.66 -6.19
CA ASP A 584 -1.30 -6.21 -7.23
C ASP A 584 -0.86 -7.36 -8.13
N ASN A 585 -0.65 -7.06 -9.41
CA ASN A 585 -0.19 -7.98 -10.42
C ASN A 585 -1.19 -9.12 -10.70
N LEU A 586 -0.76 -10.17 -11.40
CA LEU A 586 -1.61 -11.32 -11.71
C LEU A 586 -2.00 -12.10 -10.44
N THR A 587 -3.19 -12.71 -10.45
CA THR A 587 -3.57 -13.68 -9.42
C THR A 587 -2.61 -14.86 -9.42
N LEU A 588 -2.56 -15.62 -8.32
CA LEU A 588 -1.70 -16.81 -8.25
C LEU A 588 -2.02 -17.82 -9.37
N PHE A 589 -3.30 -18.06 -9.64
CA PHE A 589 -3.74 -18.93 -10.72
C PHE A 589 -3.20 -18.45 -12.09
N ASP A 590 -3.34 -17.16 -12.37
CA ASP A 590 -2.98 -16.57 -13.65
C ASP A 590 -1.47 -16.57 -13.89
N ILE A 591 -0.67 -16.24 -12.85
CA ILE A 591 0.79 -16.25 -12.99
C ILE A 591 1.35 -17.67 -13.11
N ILE A 592 0.73 -18.67 -12.49
CA ILE A 592 1.11 -20.07 -12.69
C ILE A 592 0.86 -20.47 -14.15
N ALA A 593 -0.32 -20.18 -14.70
CA ALA A 593 -0.65 -20.45 -16.10
C ALA A 593 0.35 -19.79 -17.06
N GLN A 594 0.71 -18.53 -16.80
CA GLN A 594 1.72 -17.80 -17.57
C GLN A 594 3.10 -18.45 -17.49
N SER A 595 3.55 -18.79 -16.30
CA SER A 595 4.92 -19.29 -16.06
C SER A 595 5.14 -20.68 -16.63
N ILE A 596 4.15 -21.57 -16.55
CA ILE A 596 4.24 -22.92 -17.12
C ILE A 596 3.82 -22.97 -18.60
N LYS A 597 3.28 -21.85 -19.13
CA LYS A 597 2.83 -21.73 -20.54
C LYS A 597 1.81 -22.80 -20.92
N LYS A 598 0.82 -23.02 -20.06
CA LYS A 598 -0.24 -24.02 -20.27
C LYS A 598 -1.61 -23.35 -20.17
N ASP A 599 -2.36 -23.45 -21.26
CA ASP A 599 -3.70 -22.87 -21.41
C ASP A 599 -4.68 -23.53 -20.41
N PRO A 600 -5.29 -22.77 -19.48
CA PRO A 600 -6.23 -23.30 -18.49
C PRO A 600 -7.57 -23.75 -19.07
N SER A 601 -7.86 -23.47 -20.35
CA SER A 601 -9.04 -24.02 -21.04
C SER A 601 -9.02 -25.54 -21.21
N LYS A 602 -7.84 -26.15 -21.11
CA LYS A 602 -7.64 -27.61 -21.17
C LYS A 602 -7.70 -28.19 -19.77
N ALA A 603 -8.52 -29.23 -19.58
CA ALA A 603 -8.78 -29.82 -18.26
C ALA A 603 -7.53 -30.31 -17.54
N GLU A 604 -6.58 -30.94 -18.27
CA GLU A 604 -5.33 -31.40 -17.71
C GLU A 604 -4.41 -30.25 -17.25
N ASN A 605 -4.39 -29.15 -17.99
CA ASN A 605 -3.63 -27.95 -17.62
C ASN A 605 -4.28 -27.28 -16.42
N TYR A 606 -5.60 -27.19 -16.39
CA TYR A 606 -6.35 -26.63 -15.28
C TYR A 606 -6.07 -27.38 -13.97
N ALA A 607 -6.09 -28.70 -14.03
CA ALA A 607 -5.76 -29.54 -12.88
C ALA A 607 -4.30 -29.35 -12.43
N GLU A 608 -3.35 -29.23 -13.36
CA GLU A 608 -1.94 -28.98 -13.03
C GLU A 608 -1.75 -27.61 -12.38
N ILE A 609 -2.39 -26.55 -12.89
CA ILE A 609 -2.34 -25.22 -12.31
C ILE A 609 -2.83 -25.28 -10.85
N HIS A 610 -3.93 -25.98 -10.59
CA HIS A 610 -4.44 -26.17 -9.23
C HIS A 610 -3.50 -26.96 -8.32
N ARG A 611 -2.80 -27.97 -8.84
CA ARG A 611 -1.79 -28.71 -8.05
C ARG A 611 -0.64 -27.78 -7.63
N ARG A 612 -0.14 -26.96 -8.53
CA ARG A 612 0.93 -25.98 -8.24
C ARG A 612 0.45 -24.88 -7.29
N LEU A 613 -0.77 -24.43 -7.43
CA LEU A 613 -1.42 -23.48 -6.53
C LEU A 613 -1.48 -24.05 -5.10
N ARG A 614 -1.87 -25.30 -4.92
CA ARG A 614 -1.87 -25.96 -3.62
C ARG A 614 -0.47 -26.09 -3.02
N LEU A 615 0.57 -26.33 -3.82
CA LEU A 615 1.96 -26.32 -3.36
C LEU A 615 2.36 -24.95 -2.78
N GLY A 616 2.07 -23.88 -3.52
CA GLY A 616 2.34 -22.51 -3.07
C GLY A 616 1.60 -22.18 -1.77
N ASN A 617 0.34 -22.53 -1.67
CA ASN A 617 -0.47 -22.33 -0.47
C ASN A 617 0.08 -23.07 0.73
N LEU A 618 0.48 -24.34 0.55
CA LEU A 618 1.10 -25.13 1.62
C LEU A 618 2.40 -24.49 2.09
N MET A 619 3.27 -24.04 1.18
CA MET A 619 4.54 -23.44 1.55
C MET A 619 4.37 -22.14 2.34
N VAL A 620 3.40 -21.32 1.99
CA VAL A 620 3.07 -20.09 2.75
C VAL A 620 2.50 -20.43 4.12
N LEU A 621 1.56 -21.37 4.21
CA LEU A 621 0.87 -21.71 5.47
C LEU A 621 1.74 -22.54 6.43
N THR A 622 2.78 -23.19 5.96
CA THR A 622 3.76 -23.91 6.79
C THR A 622 5.04 -23.12 7.05
N ALA A 623 5.15 -21.91 6.51
CA ALA A 623 6.27 -21.01 6.81
C ALA A 623 6.14 -20.38 8.20
N GLN A 624 7.27 -20.06 8.82
CA GLN A 624 7.34 -19.19 9.98
C GLN A 624 6.99 -17.75 9.57
N GLY A 625 6.58 -16.91 10.51
CA GLY A 625 6.10 -15.56 10.24
C GLY A 625 4.58 -15.49 10.14
N THR A 626 4.05 -14.49 9.48
CA THR A 626 2.60 -14.24 9.38
C THR A 626 2.10 -14.51 7.95
N PRO A 627 1.27 -15.53 7.72
CA PRO A 627 0.76 -15.82 6.39
C PRO A 627 -0.33 -14.84 5.96
N PHE A 628 -0.30 -14.53 4.68
CA PHE A 628 -1.21 -13.61 4.01
C PHE A 628 -1.79 -14.28 2.75
N ILE A 629 -3.09 -14.13 2.53
CA ILE A 629 -3.85 -14.75 1.45
C ILE A 629 -4.58 -13.67 0.68
N HIS A 630 -4.42 -13.64 -0.63
CA HIS A 630 -5.24 -12.82 -1.53
C HIS A 630 -6.63 -13.46 -1.70
N SER A 631 -7.69 -12.64 -1.72
CA SER A 631 -9.07 -13.10 -1.91
C SER A 631 -9.21 -13.96 -3.17
N GLY A 632 -9.70 -15.17 -2.98
CA GLY A 632 -9.86 -16.16 -4.04
C GLY A 632 -8.61 -16.99 -4.35
N GLN A 633 -7.48 -16.74 -3.74
CA GLN A 633 -6.29 -17.58 -3.85
C GLN A 633 -6.58 -19.03 -3.45
N GLU A 634 -7.46 -19.24 -2.51
CA GLU A 634 -7.90 -20.55 -2.02
C GLU A 634 -8.61 -21.40 -3.09
N TYR A 635 -9.38 -20.78 -3.98
CA TYR A 635 -10.11 -21.53 -5.02
C TYR A 635 -9.54 -21.38 -6.45
N GLY A 636 -8.48 -20.58 -6.64
CA GLY A 636 -7.93 -20.32 -7.97
C GLY A 636 -8.66 -19.21 -8.73
N ARG A 637 -8.87 -18.06 -8.07
CA ARG A 637 -9.42 -16.84 -8.70
C ARG A 637 -8.57 -16.43 -9.89
N THR A 638 -9.24 -16.04 -10.98
CA THR A 638 -8.62 -15.53 -12.21
C THR A 638 -9.17 -14.16 -12.58
N LYS A 639 -8.34 -13.36 -13.20
CA LYS A 639 -8.72 -12.09 -13.86
C LYS A 639 -8.57 -12.19 -15.38
N GLN A 640 -8.84 -13.36 -15.92
CA GLN A 640 -8.91 -13.62 -17.37
C GLN A 640 -10.02 -12.78 -17.99
N PHE A 641 -9.70 -12.08 -19.07
CA PHE A 641 -10.62 -11.21 -19.79
C PHE A 641 -11.44 -12.05 -20.79
N ARG A 642 -12.66 -12.42 -20.38
CA ARG A 642 -13.51 -13.38 -21.12
C ARG A 642 -14.63 -12.71 -21.94
N ASP A 643 -14.38 -11.52 -22.46
CA ASP A 643 -15.26 -10.93 -23.46
C ASP A 643 -15.14 -11.75 -24.77
N PRO A 644 -16.28 -12.18 -25.39
CA PRO A 644 -16.24 -12.97 -26.62
C PRO A 644 -15.44 -12.35 -27.77
N ALA A 645 -15.37 -11.01 -27.84
CA ALA A 645 -14.58 -10.30 -28.84
C ALA A 645 -13.06 -10.52 -28.69
N TYR A 646 -12.62 -10.97 -27.51
CA TYR A 646 -11.21 -11.20 -27.17
C TYR A 646 -10.87 -12.69 -26.99
N LYS A 647 -11.68 -13.56 -27.56
CA LYS A 647 -11.42 -15.01 -27.53
C LYS A 647 -10.10 -15.37 -28.21
N THR A 648 -9.70 -14.58 -29.20
CA THR A 648 -8.44 -14.67 -29.91
C THR A 648 -7.73 -13.32 -29.85
N PRO A 649 -6.41 -13.25 -30.12
CA PRO A 649 -5.68 -12.00 -30.11
C PRO A 649 -6.28 -10.97 -31.07
N VAL A 650 -6.34 -9.74 -30.62
CA VAL A 650 -6.75 -8.56 -31.39
C VAL A 650 -5.54 -7.71 -31.77
N ALA A 651 -5.73 -6.71 -32.62
CA ALA A 651 -4.68 -5.73 -32.95
C ALA A 651 -4.15 -5.05 -31.69
N GLU A 652 -2.89 -4.66 -31.68
CA GLU A 652 -2.18 -4.15 -30.50
C GLU A 652 -2.88 -2.93 -29.89
N ASP A 653 -3.36 -2.02 -30.73
CA ASP A 653 -4.11 -0.81 -30.35
C ASP A 653 -5.51 -1.10 -29.76
N LYS A 654 -5.98 -2.34 -29.83
CA LYS A 654 -7.29 -2.79 -29.32
C LYS A 654 -7.20 -3.78 -28.18
N GLN A 655 -5.99 -4.10 -27.74
CA GLN A 655 -5.81 -4.99 -26.58
C GLN A 655 -6.38 -4.36 -25.30
N PRO A 656 -6.92 -5.18 -24.40
CA PRO A 656 -7.34 -4.67 -23.10
C PRO A 656 -6.16 -4.01 -22.40
N ASN A 657 -6.34 -2.80 -21.90
CA ASN A 657 -5.32 -2.10 -21.11
C ASN A 657 -4.90 -2.94 -19.90
N LYS A 658 -3.64 -2.85 -19.50
CA LYS A 658 -3.12 -3.51 -18.30
C LYS A 658 -3.32 -5.03 -18.31
N SER A 659 -3.19 -5.65 -19.49
CA SER A 659 -3.26 -7.08 -19.68
C SER A 659 -1.97 -7.69 -20.17
N HIS A 660 -1.74 -8.96 -19.85
CA HIS A 660 -0.74 -9.80 -20.49
C HIS A 660 -1.42 -10.70 -21.52
N LEU A 661 -0.82 -10.80 -22.71
CA LEU A 661 -1.22 -11.75 -23.75
C LEU A 661 -0.48 -13.08 -23.50
N LEU A 662 -1.18 -14.07 -22.99
CA LEU A 662 -0.59 -15.36 -22.63
C LEU A 662 -0.56 -16.33 -23.82
N ARG A 663 0.54 -17.08 -23.92
CA ARG A 663 0.81 -18.05 -24.97
C ARG A 663 1.36 -19.35 -24.38
N ASP A 664 1.10 -20.45 -25.07
CA ASP A 664 1.71 -21.73 -24.75
C ASP A 664 3.20 -21.79 -25.14
N LYS A 665 3.85 -22.92 -24.84
CA LYS A 665 5.27 -23.11 -25.13
C LYS A 665 5.60 -23.09 -26.65
N ASP A 666 4.61 -23.38 -27.50
CA ASP A 666 4.74 -23.37 -28.94
C ASP A 666 4.39 -21.98 -29.56
N GLY A 667 4.08 -21.01 -28.72
CA GLY A 667 3.75 -19.63 -29.11
C GLY A 667 2.28 -19.41 -29.49
N ASN A 668 1.42 -20.45 -29.39
CA ASN A 668 -0.01 -20.30 -29.65
C ASN A 668 -0.68 -19.50 -28.51
N PRO A 669 -1.57 -18.56 -28.82
CA PRO A 669 -2.31 -17.85 -27.80
C PRO A 669 -3.25 -18.79 -27.05
N PHE A 670 -3.46 -18.51 -25.75
CA PHE A 670 -4.50 -19.19 -24.99
C PHE A 670 -5.90 -18.89 -25.53
N ASP A 671 -6.85 -19.74 -25.23
CA ASP A 671 -8.28 -19.41 -25.41
C ASP A 671 -8.62 -18.28 -24.43
N TYR A 672 -9.10 -17.13 -24.90
CA TYR A 672 -9.16 -15.87 -24.14
C TYR A 672 -7.80 -15.48 -23.55
N PRO A 673 -6.84 -15.05 -24.38
CA PRO A 673 -5.43 -14.97 -23.98
C PRO A 673 -5.06 -13.77 -23.12
N TYR A 674 -5.98 -12.85 -22.84
CA TYR A 674 -5.69 -11.65 -22.06
C TYR A 674 -6.01 -11.84 -20.59
N PHE A 675 -5.05 -11.50 -19.74
CA PHE A 675 -5.15 -11.59 -18.28
C PHE A 675 -4.79 -10.24 -17.68
N ILE A 676 -5.69 -9.68 -16.87
CA ILE A 676 -5.50 -8.34 -16.30
C ILE A 676 -4.56 -8.43 -15.11
N HIS A 677 -3.45 -7.67 -15.16
CA HIS A 677 -2.45 -7.64 -14.09
C HIS A 677 -2.60 -6.46 -13.14
N ASP A 678 -3.33 -5.42 -13.56
CA ASP A 678 -3.55 -4.20 -12.77
C ASP A 678 -5.00 -3.75 -12.96
N SER A 679 -5.87 -4.25 -12.10
CA SER A 679 -7.33 -4.15 -12.27
C SER A 679 -7.98 -3.05 -11.42
N TYR A 680 -7.22 -2.03 -11.01
CA TYR A 680 -7.67 -1.01 -10.05
C TYR A 680 -8.91 -0.21 -10.50
N ASP A 681 -9.18 -0.12 -11.78
CA ASP A 681 -10.34 0.56 -12.39
C ASP A 681 -11.06 -0.32 -13.43
N SER A 682 -10.87 -1.64 -13.34
CA SER A 682 -11.55 -2.62 -14.19
C SER A 682 -12.98 -2.87 -13.71
N SER A 683 -13.81 -3.49 -14.58
CA SER A 683 -15.20 -3.80 -14.26
C SER A 683 -15.38 -4.90 -13.19
N ASP A 684 -16.60 -5.03 -12.67
CA ASP A 684 -16.98 -6.14 -11.79
C ASP A 684 -16.80 -7.50 -12.46
N ALA A 685 -17.00 -7.59 -13.75
CA ALA A 685 -16.77 -8.83 -14.51
C ALA A 685 -15.34 -9.35 -14.38
N VAL A 686 -14.34 -8.46 -14.30
CA VAL A 686 -12.93 -8.77 -14.08
C VAL A 686 -12.64 -9.03 -12.60
N ASN A 687 -13.17 -8.19 -11.70
CA ASN A 687 -12.77 -8.10 -10.30
C ASN A 687 -13.58 -8.97 -9.34
N LYS A 688 -14.76 -9.42 -9.73
CA LYS A 688 -15.66 -10.17 -8.85
C LYS A 688 -15.00 -11.39 -8.21
N PHE A 689 -15.33 -11.66 -6.95
CA PHE A 689 -15.14 -12.96 -6.34
C PHE A 689 -16.12 -13.95 -6.97
N ASP A 690 -15.61 -15.06 -7.51
CA ASP A 690 -16.43 -16.05 -8.21
C ASP A 690 -16.99 -17.10 -7.24
N TRP A 691 -18.19 -16.84 -6.73
CA TRP A 691 -18.84 -17.72 -5.73
C TRP A 691 -19.17 -19.10 -6.26
N THR A 692 -19.46 -19.23 -7.55
CA THR A 692 -19.73 -20.55 -8.16
C THR A 692 -18.48 -21.42 -8.11
N LYS A 693 -17.32 -20.89 -8.52
CA LYS A 693 -16.05 -21.62 -8.43
C LYS A 693 -15.65 -21.91 -6.98
N ALA A 694 -15.94 -21.00 -6.05
CA ALA A 694 -15.60 -21.18 -4.65
C ALA A 694 -16.45 -22.23 -3.93
N THR A 695 -17.68 -22.50 -4.39
CA THR A 695 -18.67 -23.28 -3.62
C THR A 695 -19.31 -24.46 -4.36
N ASP A 696 -19.34 -24.46 -5.69
CA ASP A 696 -19.97 -25.54 -6.45
C ASP A 696 -18.96 -26.62 -6.85
N GLY A 697 -18.76 -27.59 -5.95
CA GLY A 697 -17.85 -28.72 -6.19
C GLY A 697 -18.28 -29.70 -7.29
N LYS A 698 -19.52 -29.61 -7.75
CA LYS A 698 -20.01 -30.39 -8.87
C LYS A 698 -19.55 -29.81 -10.22
N ALA A 699 -19.73 -28.49 -10.37
CA ALA A 699 -19.34 -27.78 -11.57
C ALA A 699 -17.83 -27.49 -11.60
N PHE A 700 -17.22 -27.23 -10.43
CA PHE A 700 -15.82 -26.81 -10.29
C PHE A 700 -15.07 -27.63 -9.23
N PRO A 701 -14.85 -28.95 -9.47
CA PRO A 701 -14.25 -29.84 -8.47
C PRO A 701 -12.81 -29.45 -8.09
N GLU A 702 -11.99 -29.00 -9.04
CA GLU A 702 -10.61 -28.59 -8.75
C GLU A 702 -10.54 -27.33 -7.88
N ASN A 703 -11.43 -26.37 -8.12
CA ASN A 703 -11.50 -25.14 -7.36
C ASN A 703 -11.91 -25.40 -5.91
N VAL A 704 -12.96 -26.19 -5.71
CA VAL A 704 -13.43 -26.56 -4.36
C VAL A 704 -12.39 -27.43 -3.64
N LYS A 705 -11.72 -28.34 -4.34
CA LYS A 705 -10.60 -29.12 -3.77
C LYS A 705 -9.50 -28.18 -3.25
N SER A 706 -9.09 -27.18 -4.04
CA SER A 706 -8.07 -26.24 -3.62
C SER A 706 -8.53 -25.37 -2.45
N ARG A 707 -9.80 -24.92 -2.44
CA ARG A 707 -10.40 -24.21 -1.29
C ARG A 707 -10.35 -25.06 -0.03
N ASP A 708 -10.78 -26.31 -0.10
CA ASP A 708 -10.80 -27.24 1.05
C ASP A 708 -9.38 -27.56 1.53
N TYR A 709 -8.43 -27.63 0.60
CA TYR A 709 -7.02 -27.82 0.93
C TYR A 709 -6.48 -26.60 1.72
N MET A 710 -6.81 -25.37 1.30
CA MET A 710 -6.45 -24.15 2.03
C MET A 710 -7.09 -24.14 3.43
N LYS A 711 -8.38 -24.46 3.54
CA LYS A 711 -9.08 -24.57 4.81
C LYS A 711 -8.37 -25.55 5.75
N GLY A 712 -7.98 -26.71 5.22
CA GLY A 712 -7.24 -27.72 5.97
C GLY A 712 -5.85 -27.24 6.41
N LEU A 713 -5.13 -26.53 5.55
CA LEU A 713 -3.82 -25.95 5.89
C LEU A 713 -3.92 -24.89 7.00
N ILE A 714 -4.93 -24.05 6.96
CA ILE A 714 -5.18 -23.06 8.00
C ILE A 714 -5.48 -23.75 9.34
N ALA A 715 -6.37 -24.77 9.33
CA ALA A 715 -6.68 -25.54 10.51
C ALA A 715 -5.45 -26.29 11.06
N LEU A 716 -4.62 -26.86 10.19
CA LEU A 716 -3.36 -27.52 10.56
C LEU A 716 -2.42 -26.52 11.24
N ARG A 717 -2.18 -25.35 10.64
CA ARG A 717 -1.33 -24.30 11.21
C ARG A 717 -1.83 -23.86 12.59
N GLN A 718 -3.13 -23.69 12.76
CA GLN A 718 -3.74 -23.26 14.03
C GLN A 718 -3.74 -24.36 15.11
N SER A 719 -3.62 -25.62 14.72
CA SER A 719 -3.60 -26.77 15.63
C SER A 719 -2.28 -26.94 16.39
N THR A 720 -1.22 -26.25 15.99
CA THR A 720 0.13 -26.42 16.54
C THR A 720 0.92 -25.11 16.54
N ASP A 721 1.83 -24.96 17.50
CA ASP A 721 2.80 -23.86 17.53
C ASP A 721 4.01 -24.11 16.61
N ALA A 722 4.12 -25.30 15.98
CA ALA A 722 5.26 -25.66 15.14
C ALA A 722 5.53 -24.64 14.02
N PHE A 723 4.49 -24.10 13.38
CA PHE A 723 4.58 -23.14 12.27
C PHE A 723 4.43 -21.68 12.73
N ARG A 724 4.34 -21.44 14.03
CA ARG A 724 4.07 -20.13 14.64
C ARG A 724 5.05 -19.82 15.77
N LEU A 725 6.32 -20.18 15.55
CA LEU A 725 7.38 -19.93 16.54
C LEU A 725 7.56 -18.40 16.71
N LYS A 726 7.88 -17.99 17.94
CA LYS A 726 7.80 -16.57 18.35
C LYS A 726 9.14 -15.85 18.32
N SER A 727 10.26 -16.58 18.13
CA SER A 727 11.59 -16.00 18.13
C SER A 727 12.52 -16.70 17.15
N LEU A 728 13.55 -16.01 16.69
CA LEU A 728 14.63 -16.60 15.90
C LEU A 728 15.37 -17.69 16.68
N LYS A 729 15.48 -17.54 17.99
CA LYS A 729 16.08 -18.56 18.85
C LYS A 729 15.30 -19.88 18.77
N ASP A 730 13.98 -19.82 18.94
CA ASP A 730 13.12 -21.02 18.80
C ASP A 730 13.22 -21.64 17.41
N ILE A 731 13.26 -20.82 16.38
CA ILE A 731 13.41 -21.30 15.00
C ILE A 731 14.75 -22.03 14.84
N LYS A 732 15.83 -21.43 15.29
CA LYS A 732 17.18 -22.04 15.22
C LYS A 732 17.26 -23.37 15.97
N ASP A 733 16.64 -23.43 17.13
CA ASP A 733 16.71 -24.62 17.99
C ASP A 733 15.78 -25.74 17.50
N ARG A 734 14.71 -25.43 16.77
CA ARG A 734 13.60 -26.35 16.46
C ARG A 734 13.40 -26.69 15.00
N VAL A 735 13.93 -25.90 14.05
CA VAL A 735 13.70 -26.08 12.61
C VAL A 735 14.99 -26.48 11.93
N HIS A 736 14.99 -27.63 11.24
CA HIS A 736 16.17 -28.17 10.59
C HIS A 736 15.86 -28.62 9.17
N LEU A 737 16.76 -28.26 8.23
CA LEU A 737 16.67 -28.71 6.85
C LEU A 737 17.02 -30.20 6.77
N ILE A 738 16.14 -31.02 6.15
CA ILE A 738 16.38 -32.44 5.88
C ILE A 738 17.11 -32.58 4.54
N THR A 739 16.70 -31.83 3.52
CA THR A 739 17.21 -31.88 2.15
C THR A 739 18.44 -30.99 1.98
N VAL A 740 19.54 -31.37 2.61
CA VAL A 740 20.80 -30.62 2.50
C VAL A 740 21.32 -30.66 1.05
N PRO A 741 21.60 -29.51 0.42
CA PRO A 741 22.05 -29.44 -0.95
C PRO A 741 23.31 -30.28 -1.21
N GLY A 742 23.30 -31.04 -2.31
CA GLY A 742 24.34 -31.98 -2.67
C GLY A 742 24.31 -33.33 -1.92
N GLN A 743 23.32 -33.49 -1.04
CA GLN A 743 23.09 -34.71 -0.29
C GLN A 743 21.65 -35.20 -0.53
N ASN A 744 21.37 -36.45 -0.19
CA ASN A 744 20.01 -37.01 -0.16
C ASN A 744 19.22 -36.92 -1.48
N GLY A 745 19.93 -36.84 -2.62
CA GLY A 745 19.30 -36.73 -3.95
C GLY A 745 18.79 -35.34 -4.31
N VAL A 746 19.21 -34.31 -3.57
CA VAL A 746 18.84 -32.90 -3.81
C VAL A 746 20.04 -32.12 -4.31
N GLU A 747 19.86 -31.37 -5.40
CA GLU A 747 20.89 -30.48 -5.96
C GLU A 747 20.92 -29.16 -5.18
N LYS A 748 21.98 -28.35 -5.38
CA LYS A 748 22.06 -27.01 -4.78
C LYS A 748 20.89 -26.13 -5.21
N GLU A 749 20.61 -26.12 -6.50
CA GLU A 749 19.43 -25.49 -7.09
C GLU A 749 18.47 -26.60 -7.51
N ASP A 750 17.30 -26.63 -6.93
CA ASP A 750 16.30 -27.67 -7.16
C ASP A 750 14.87 -27.12 -7.03
N VAL A 751 13.90 -27.99 -7.21
CA VAL A 751 12.47 -27.75 -7.01
C VAL A 751 11.87 -28.67 -5.94
N VAL A 752 12.72 -29.16 -5.03
CA VAL A 752 12.30 -30.02 -3.92
C VAL A 752 12.92 -29.57 -2.62
N ILE A 753 12.16 -29.68 -1.52
CA ILE A 753 12.64 -29.34 -0.18
C ILE A 753 11.96 -30.22 0.87
N GLY A 754 12.70 -30.53 1.93
CA GLY A 754 12.17 -31.19 3.13
C GLY A 754 12.82 -30.62 4.38
N TYR A 755 12.03 -30.34 5.40
CA TYR A 755 12.51 -29.83 6.69
C TYR A 755 11.67 -30.36 7.84
N GLN A 756 12.26 -30.37 9.05
CA GLN A 756 11.65 -30.87 10.27
C GLN A 756 11.53 -29.76 11.29
N ILE A 757 10.45 -29.78 12.05
CA ILE A 757 10.22 -28.86 13.16
C ILE A 757 9.88 -29.69 14.41
N THR A 758 10.55 -29.39 15.52
CA THR A 758 10.13 -29.88 16.84
C THR A 758 9.30 -28.80 17.50
N ALA A 759 8.01 -29.02 17.63
CA ALA A 759 7.09 -28.10 18.26
C ALA A 759 7.43 -27.89 19.76
N PRO A 760 7.02 -26.77 20.37
CA PRO A 760 7.25 -26.52 21.81
C PRO A 760 6.69 -27.60 22.73
N ASN A 761 5.61 -28.30 22.33
CA ASN A 761 5.02 -29.42 23.09
C ASN A 761 5.75 -30.76 22.87
N GLY A 762 6.80 -30.78 22.03
CA GLY A 762 7.57 -31.98 21.71
C GLY A 762 7.11 -32.75 20.47
N ASP A 763 5.95 -32.43 19.87
CA ASP A 763 5.51 -33.03 18.63
C ASP A 763 6.53 -32.72 17.51
N ILE A 764 6.76 -33.71 16.64
CA ILE A 764 7.64 -33.58 15.48
C ILE A 764 6.80 -33.42 14.24
N TYR A 765 7.06 -32.36 13.48
CA TYR A 765 6.48 -32.13 12.17
C TYR A 765 7.56 -32.19 11.09
N ALA A 766 7.23 -32.72 9.94
CA ALA A 766 8.10 -32.64 8.77
C ALA A 766 7.27 -32.24 7.55
N VAL A 767 7.84 -31.37 6.74
CA VAL A 767 7.23 -30.89 5.51
C VAL A 767 8.14 -31.26 4.35
N PHE A 768 7.57 -31.94 3.35
CA PHE A 768 8.26 -32.26 2.11
C PHE A 768 7.46 -31.72 0.93
N VAL A 769 8.14 -31.04 0.02
CA VAL A 769 7.55 -30.48 -1.19
C VAL A 769 8.32 -30.97 -2.41
N ASN A 770 7.59 -31.60 -3.33
CA ASN A 770 8.07 -31.95 -4.66
C ASN A 770 7.34 -31.10 -5.70
N ALA A 771 7.96 -30.04 -6.19
CA ALA A 771 7.44 -29.21 -7.27
C ALA A 771 7.98 -29.62 -8.66
N ASP A 772 8.64 -30.78 -8.76
CA ASP A 772 9.05 -31.39 -10.01
C ASP A 772 7.84 -32.02 -10.75
N GLU A 773 7.87 -32.01 -12.06
CA GLU A 773 6.92 -32.74 -12.92
C GLU A 773 7.13 -34.27 -12.88
N LYS A 774 8.10 -34.74 -12.11
CA LYS A 774 8.40 -36.15 -11.89
C LYS A 774 8.32 -36.50 -10.41
N ALA A 775 8.08 -37.78 -10.13
CA ALA A 775 8.22 -38.28 -8.77
C ALA A 775 9.66 -38.12 -8.29
N ARG A 776 9.82 -37.72 -7.02
CA ARG A 776 11.14 -37.56 -6.40
C ARG A 776 11.23 -38.37 -5.11
N GLU A 777 12.40 -38.94 -4.86
CA GLU A 777 12.68 -39.71 -3.67
C GLU A 777 13.65 -38.96 -2.76
N PHE A 778 13.25 -38.81 -1.50
CA PHE A 778 14.06 -38.16 -0.45
C PHE A 778 14.76 -39.27 0.35
N ASN A 779 16.08 -39.28 0.32
CA ASN A 779 16.87 -40.18 1.14
C ASN A 779 16.96 -39.66 2.57
N LEU A 780 16.30 -40.30 3.51
CA LEU A 780 16.21 -39.83 4.88
C LEU A 780 17.35 -40.33 5.77
N GLY A 781 18.12 -41.30 5.32
CA GLY A 781 19.19 -41.89 6.11
C GLY A 781 18.70 -42.42 7.47
N THR A 782 19.63 -42.61 8.41
CA THR A 782 19.29 -43.00 9.78
C THR A 782 18.78 -41.82 10.63
N ALA A 783 19.23 -40.60 10.32
CA ALA A 783 18.89 -39.39 11.09
C ALA A 783 17.39 -39.09 11.09
N PHE A 784 16.69 -39.34 10.00
CA PHE A 784 15.27 -39.02 9.84
C PHE A 784 14.40 -40.28 9.64
N ALA A 785 14.93 -41.47 9.90
CA ALA A 785 14.21 -42.74 9.74
C ALA A 785 12.95 -42.85 10.63
N HIS A 786 12.91 -42.11 11.76
CA HIS A 786 11.79 -42.04 12.65
C HIS A 786 10.52 -41.46 11.99
N LEU A 787 10.65 -40.66 10.93
CA LEU A 787 9.52 -40.09 10.18
C LEU A 787 8.64 -41.15 9.52
N ARG A 788 9.10 -42.40 9.37
CA ARG A 788 8.27 -43.52 8.88
C ARG A 788 7.07 -43.85 9.79
N ASN A 789 7.18 -43.46 11.06
CA ASN A 789 6.12 -43.68 12.04
C ASN A 789 5.13 -42.52 12.13
N ALA A 790 5.34 -41.48 11.33
CA ALA A 790 4.50 -40.30 11.34
C ALA A 790 3.12 -40.55 10.72
N GLU A 791 2.10 -39.92 11.24
CA GLU A 791 0.84 -39.75 10.53
C GLU A 791 0.95 -38.66 9.47
N VAL A 792 0.18 -38.81 8.41
CA VAL A 792 0.15 -37.87 7.28
C VAL A 792 -0.97 -36.87 7.48
N LEU A 793 -0.65 -35.58 7.56
CA LEU A 793 -1.61 -34.50 7.75
C LEU A 793 -1.95 -33.76 6.45
N ALA A 794 -1.10 -33.84 5.45
CA ALA A 794 -1.35 -33.34 4.11
C ALA A 794 -0.79 -34.30 3.07
N ASP A 795 -1.55 -34.51 2.00
CA ASP A 795 -1.17 -35.32 0.85
C ASP A 795 -1.44 -34.57 -0.48
N GLU A 796 -1.49 -35.28 -1.62
CA GLU A 796 -1.76 -34.63 -2.91
C GLU A 796 -3.17 -34.06 -3.04
N ASN A 797 -4.14 -34.50 -2.21
CA ASN A 797 -5.56 -34.18 -2.36
C ASN A 797 -6.16 -33.39 -1.19
N GLN A 798 -5.64 -33.55 0.01
CA GLN A 798 -6.25 -33.01 1.21
C GLN A 798 -5.20 -32.61 2.25
N ALA A 799 -5.58 -31.71 3.15
CA ALA A 799 -4.79 -31.28 4.29
C ALA A 799 -5.69 -31.05 5.50
N GLY A 800 -5.13 -31.18 6.70
CA GLY A 800 -5.85 -30.89 7.93
C GLY A 800 -5.07 -31.25 9.19
N PRO A 801 -5.63 -30.98 10.37
CA PRO A 801 -4.99 -31.30 11.65
C PRO A 801 -5.13 -32.77 12.07
N VAL A 802 -5.90 -33.56 11.35
CA VAL A 802 -6.17 -34.96 11.65
C VAL A 802 -5.50 -35.87 10.62
N GLY A 803 -4.91 -36.97 11.08
CA GLY A 803 -4.22 -37.90 10.21
C GLY A 803 -5.11 -38.49 9.12
N ILE A 804 -4.58 -38.58 7.91
CA ILE A 804 -5.23 -39.13 6.72
C ILE A 804 -5.07 -40.65 6.75
N ALA A 805 -6.19 -41.39 6.77
CA ALA A 805 -6.18 -42.86 6.89
C ALA A 805 -5.52 -43.56 5.67
N ASN A 806 -5.76 -43.05 4.46
CA ASN A 806 -5.23 -43.62 3.21
C ASN A 806 -4.60 -42.50 2.36
N PRO A 807 -3.42 -42.03 2.75
CA PRO A 807 -2.77 -40.90 2.07
C PRO A 807 -2.42 -41.28 0.62
N LYS A 808 -2.51 -40.29 -0.27
CA LYS A 808 -2.24 -40.40 -1.69
C LYS A 808 -1.02 -39.57 -2.10
N GLY A 809 -0.32 -40.04 -3.13
CA GLY A 809 0.81 -39.31 -3.71
C GLY A 809 2.13 -39.48 -2.97
N LEU A 810 2.20 -40.34 -1.97
CA LEU A 810 3.42 -40.66 -1.24
C LEU A 810 3.60 -42.13 -1.01
N GLU A 811 4.84 -42.60 -1.00
CA GLU A 811 5.25 -43.98 -0.82
C GLU A 811 6.51 -44.04 0.06
N TRP A 812 6.53 -44.93 1.05
CA TRP A 812 7.72 -45.22 1.83
C TRP A 812 8.57 -46.29 1.11
N THR A 813 9.81 -45.95 0.78
CA THR A 813 10.80 -46.84 0.14
C THR A 813 11.88 -47.25 1.14
N GLU A 814 12.79 -48.12 0.75
CA GLU A 814 13.95 -48.49 1.58
C GLU A 814 14.83 -47.27 1.90
N LYS A 815 14.98 -46.33 0.96
CA LYS A 815 15.80 -45.11 1.13
C LYS A 815 15.10 -44.02 1.92
N GLY A 816 13.80 -43.93 1.88
CA GLY A 816 13.08 -42.91 2.57
C GLY A 816 11.69 -42.65 2.06
N LEU A 817 11.38 -41.42 1.67
CA LEU A 817 10.07 -40.98 1.22
C LEU A 817 10.11 -40.63 -0.27
N LYS A 818 9.18 -41.22 -1.03
CA LYS A 818 8.96 -40.88 -2.43
C LYS A 818 7.66 -40.10 -2.57
N LEU A 819 7.69 -38.95 -3.19
CA LEU A 819 6.52 -38.14 -3.53
C LEU A 819 6.26 -38.17 -5.05
N ASN A 820 4.98 -38.30 -5.41
CA ASN A 820 4.54 -38.09 -6.79
C ASN A 820 4.91 -36.67 -7.29
N ALA A 821 4.85 -36.50 -8.60
CA ALA A 821 5.02 -35.16 -9.19
C ALA A 821 4.06 -34.14 -8.56
N LEU A 822 4.50 -32.91 -8.37
CA LEU A 822 3.69 -31.79 -7.89
C LEU A 822 2.91 -32.10 -6.59
N THR A 823 3.56 -32.75 -5.66
CA THR A 823 2.96 -33.22 -4.41
C THR A 823 3.76 -32.74 -3.21
N ALA A 824 3.05 -32.30 -2.18
CA ALA A 824 3.63 -31.99 -0.88
C ALA A 824 2.98 -32.87 0.20
N THR A 825 3.70 -33.05 1.31
CA THR A 825 3.16 -33.73 2.48
C THR A 825 3.58 -33.04 3.77
N VAL A 826 2.72 -33.11 4.76
CA VAL A 826 3.03 -32.73 6.15
C VAL A 826 2.86 -33.96 7.01
N LEU A 827 3.91 -34.30 7.75
CA LEU A 827 3.98 -35.45 8.64
C LEU A 827 3.97 -34.98 10.09
N ARG A 828 3.36 -35.74 11.00
CA ARG A 828 3.39 -35.51 12.44
C ARG A 828 3.67 -36.73 13.24
N ILE A 829 4.51 -36.60 14.24
CA ILE A 829 4.68 -37.59 15.32
C ILE A 829 4.26 -36.91 16.60
N ALA A 830 3.14 -37.39 17.20
CA ALA A 830 2.60 -36.79 18.41
C ALA A 830 3.45 -37.14 19.65
N GLN A 831 3.50 -36.20 20.61
CA GLN A 831 4.17 -36.44 21.91
C GLN A 831 3.56 -37.66 22.62
N GLY A 832 4.41 -38.60 23.03
CA GLY A 832 4.01 -39.87 23.65
C GLY A 832 4.05 -41.07 22.71
N GLY A 833 4.26 -40.92 21.44
CA GLY A 833 4.72 -41.99 20.55
C GLY A 833 6.16 -42.38 20.94
N ALA A 834 6.44 -43.69 21.05
CA ALA A 834 7.76 -44.21 21.44
C ALA A 834 8.82 -43.90 20.38
N ILE A 835 9.39 -42.67 20.39
CA ILE A 835 10.44 -42.25 19.45
C ILE A 835 11.61 -41.66 20.20
N VAL A 836 12.70 -42.36 20.14
CA VAL A 836 14.00 -41.84 20.47
C VAL A 836 14.40 -40.98 19.26
N ALA A 837 14.39 -39.65 19.44
CA ALA A 837 14.96 -38.76 18.42
C ALA A 837 16.43 -39.15 18.21
N PRO A 838 16.87 -39.49 17.00
CA PRO A 838 18.24 -39.80 16.73
C PRO A 838 19.10 -38.57 17.10
N ALA A 839 20.24 -38.80 17.73
CA ALA A 839 21.22 -37.74 17.90
C ALA A 839 21.63 -37.23 16.52
N VAL A 840 21.31 -36.00 16.23
CA VAL A 840 21.75 -35.37 14.98
C VAL A 840 23.22 -35.09 15.11
N GLU A 841 24.06 -35.95 14.58
CA GLU A 841 25.51 -35.78 14.58
C GLU A 841 26.00 -34.75 13.51
N GLU A 842 25.18 -34.43 12.52
CA GLU A 842 25.51 -33.45 11.50
C GLU A 842 24.75 -32.14 11.73
N LYS A 843 25.48 -31.07 12.00
CA LYS A 843 24.93 -29.73 12.00
C LYS A 843 24.46 -29.41 10.57
N PRO A 844 23.24 -28.89 10.37
CA PRO A 844 22.86 -28.38 9.07
C PRO A 844 23.89 -27.33 8.63
N GLU A 845 24.27 -27.33 7.35
CA GLU A 845 25.16 -26.31 6.75
C GLU A 845 24.64 -24.88 6.94
N PHE A 846 23.37 -24.76 7.33
CA PHE A 846 22.71 -23.49 7.53
C PHE A 846 22.84 -23.04 8.98
N ASP A 847 23.73 -22.05 9.20
CA ASP A 847 23.90 -21.40 10.48
C ASP A 847 23.27 -20.00 10.46
N LEU A 848 22.17 -19.82 11.22
CA LEU A 848 21.53 -18.52 11.41
C LEU A 848 22.47 -17.46 12.03
N SER A 849 23.53 -17.88 12.73
CA SER A 849 24.51 -16.97 13.33
C SER A 849 25.40 -16.30 12.26
N SER A 850 25.56 -16.93 11.08
CA SER A 850 26.32 -16.35 9.97
C SER A 850 25.67 -15.10 9.39
N LEU A 851 24.36 -14.96 9.55
CA LEU A 851 23.62 -13.77 9.09
C LEU A 851 23.89 -12.51 9.92
N LYS A 852 24.42 -12.67 11.15
CA LYS A 852 24.74 -11.54 12.03
C LYS A 852 26.16 -10.98 11.84
N GLN A 853 27.07 -11.70 11.20
CA GLN A 853 28.48 -11.34 11.12
C GLN A 853 28.87 -10.49 9.92
N GLU A 854 28.09 -10.43 8.85
CA GLU A 854 28.47 -9.68 7.64
C GLU A 854 28.18 -8.17 7.69
N HIS A 855 27.54 -7.65 8.73
CA HIS A 855 27.15 -6.24 8.83
C HIS A 855 27.76 -5.46 10.00
N GLY A 856 28.81 -5.98 10.62
CA GLY A 856 29.45 -5.39 11.77
C GLY A 856 30.72 -4.58 11.49
N GLN A 857 30.76 -3.70 10.51
CA GLN A 857 31.75 -2.61 10.43
C GLN A 857 31.20 -1.43 9.61
N ASN A 858 30.49 -0.55 10.29
CA ASN A 858 30.60 0.89 10.06
C ASN A 858 30.17 1.62 11.32
N ASN A 859 31.17 2.11 12.02
CA ASN A 859 31.03 3.02 13.15
C ASN A 859 30.47 4.35 12.64
N GLY A 860 29.22 4.61 12.95
CA GLY A 860 28.64 5.93 13.02
C GLY A 860 27.88 5.99 14.32
N GLN A 861 28.47 6.63 15.31
CA GLN A 861 27.79 6.96 16.54
C GLN A 861 26.59 7.84 16.20
N ASP A 862 25.40 7.34 16.43
CA ASP A 862 24.27 8.16 16.81
C ASP A 862 23.41 7.38 17.82
N ASN A 863 23.46 7.89 19.03
CA ASN A 863 22.64 7.50 20.14
C ASN A 863 21.16 7.76 19.84
N MET A 864 20.42 6.73 19.58
CA MET A 864 19.00 6.64 19.96
C MET A 864 18.67 5.22 20.35
N SER A 865 19.04 4.86 21.56
CA SER A 865 18.48 3.71 22.24
C SER A 865 17.06 4.08 22.71
N ASN A 866 16.08 3.57 22.05
CA ASN A 866 14.77 3.36 22.63
C ASN A 866 14.36 1.90 22.38
N ARG A 867 14.98 1.02 23.15
CA ARG A 867 14.33 -0.25 23.48
C ARG A 867 13.22 0.07 24.45
N VAL A 868 12.00 -0.20 24.05
CA VAL A 868 10.86 -0.18 24.94
C VAL A 868 10.87 -1.50 25.70
N ASP A 869 11.17 -1.43 26.98
CA ASP A 869 11.02 -2.54 27.91
C ASP A 869 9.55 -2.99 27.95
N LYS A 870 9.35 -4.29 27.96
CA LYS A 870 8.03 -4.91 28.16
C LYS A 870 7.45 -4.44 29.49
N PRO A 871 6.17 -4.04 29.54
CA PRO A 871 5.51 -3.83 30.83
C PRO A 871 5.21 -5.19 31.47
N GLU A 872 5.63 -5.37 32.70
CA GLU A 872 5.20 -6.44 33.58
C GLU A 872 3.69 -6.35 33.84
N GLN A 873 3.05 -7.50 33.77
CA GLN A 873 1.63 -7.67 34.11
C GLN A 873 1.39 -7.38 35.57
N GLN A 874 0.60 -6.37 35.85
CA GLN A 874 -0.11 -6.26 37.13
C GLN A 874 -1.57 -6.63 36.96
N THR A 875 -1.98 -7.64 37.67
CA THR A 875 -3.36 -8.12 37.82
C THR A 875 -4.21 -7.11 38.59
N PRO A 876 -5.44 -6.81 38.13
CA PRO A 876 -6.41 -6.11 39.01
C PRO A 876 -7.33 -7.11 39.69
N ALA A 877 -7.58 -6.83 40.97
CA ALA A 877 -8.52 -7.53 41.85
C ALA A 877 -9.98 -7.16 41.53
N PRO A 878 -10.98 -7.99 41.96
CA PRO A 878 -12.34 -7.93 41.44
C PRO A 878 -13.20 -6.91 42.19
N GLN A 879 -14.10 -6.28 41.46
CA GLN A 879 -15.22 -5.55 42.06
C GLN A 879 -16.58 -6.05 41.56
N THR A 880 -17.46 -6.16 42.50
CA THR A 880 -18.77 -6.71 42.58
C THR A 880 -19.87 -5.97 41.79
N LYS A 881 -20.82 -6.77 41.28
CA LYS A 881 -22.16 -6.33 40.79
C LYS A 881 -23.03 -5.70 41.90
N PRO A 882 -24.07 -4.97 41.53
CA PRO A 882 -25.43 -5.54 41.74
C PRO A 882 -26.43 -5.31 40.60
N ASP A 883 -27.47 -6.12 40.76
CA ASP A 883 -28.59 -6.52 39.97
C ASP A 883 -29.64 -5.46 39.56
N SER A 884 -30.38 -5.91 38.54
CA SER A 884 -31.86 -5.94 38.35
C SER A 884 -32.62 -4.74 37.76
N ALA A 885 -33.34 -4.86 36.69
CA ALA A 885 -34.71 -5.25 36.50
C ALA A 885 -35.28 -4.80 35.13
N LYS A 886 -35.92 -5.72 34.45
CA LYS A 886 -36.90 -5.48 33.37
C LYS A 886 -38.21 -4.91 33.91
N PRO A 887 -39.15 -4.34 33.13
CA PRO A 887 -40.05 -5.13 32.32
C PRO A 887 -40.55 -4.54 30.98
N ASP A 888 -41.01 -5.48 30.18
CA ASP A 888 -42.02 -5.61 29.13
C ASP A 888 -42.91 -4.45 28.67
N ALA A 889 -43.18 -4.28 27.35
CA ALA A 889 -44.39 -4.77 26.65
C ALA A 889 -44.80 -3.96 25.38
N LYS A 890 -45.06 -4.72 24.31
CA LYS A 890 -46.17 -4.70 23.32
C LYS A 890 -46.19 -3.62 22.22
N VAL A 891 -46.01 -4.08 21.00
CA VAL A 891 -46.88 -4.39 19.84
C VAL A 891 -47.96 -3.39 19.45
N SER A 892 -47.93 -2.93 18.17
CA SER A 892 -49.08 -2.97 17.25
C SER A 892 -48.69 -2.69 15.81
N ASP A 893 -49.18 -3.56 14.96
CA ASP A 893 -49.16 -3.56 13.50
C ASP A 893 -49.90 -2.38 12.89
N THR A 894 -49.58 -2.01 11.68
CA THR A 894 -50.55 -1.85 10.57
C THR A 894 -49.86 -1.83 9.21
N GLU A 895 -50.38 -2.70 8.36
CA GLU A 895 -50.13 -2.81 6.91
C GLU A 895 -50.63 -1.57 6.14
N ASP A 896 -50.07 -1.30 4.98
CA ASP A 896 -50.76 -1.25 3.72
C ASP A 896 -49.85 -1.11 2.49
N LYS A 897 -50.12 -1.92 1.51
CA LYS A 897 -49.68 -2.00 0.11
C LYS A 897 -50.88 -1.56 -0.79
N PRO A 898 -50.78 -1.53 -2.13
CA PRO A 898 -49.82 -1.10 -3.14
C PRO A 898 -50.44 -0.25 -4.28
N SER A 899 -49.67 0.20 -5.28
CA SER A 899 -50.11 0.17 -6.70
C SER A 899 -49.03 0.65 -7.69
N GLN A 900 -48.66 -0.20 -8.53
CA GLN A 900 -48.65 -0.33 -10.00
C GLN A 900 -48.12 0.82 -10.87
N ALA A 901 -47.17 0.37 -11.73
CA ALA A 901 -46.64 1.02 -12.91
C ALA A 901 -47.70 1.27 -14.01
N PRO A 902 -47.35 2.02 -15.10
CA PRO A 902 -47.14 1.34 -16.35
C PRO A 902 -45.98 1.87 -17.22
N THR A 903 -45.55 0.96 -18.07
CA THR A 903 -44.71 0.99 -19.26
C THR A 903 -45.03 2.10 -20.27
N ASP A 904 -44.04 2.62 -20.96
CA ASP A 904 -43.84 2.36 -22.39
C ASP A 904 -42.61 3.05 -23.01
N SER A 905 -42.04 2.31 -23.92
CA SER A 905 -40.93 2.49 -24.85
C SER A 905 -40.95 3.79 -25.70
N GLN A 906 -39.74 4.24 -26.08
CA GLN A 906 -39.33 4.37 -27.47
C GLN A 906 -37.87 4.85 -27.64
N THR A 907 -37.18 4.12 -28.49
CA THR A 907 -35.88 4.31 -29.12
C THR A 907 -35.74 5.63 -29.88
N THR A 908 -34.59 6.29 -29.77
CA THR A 908 -33.94 6.95 -30.91
C THR A 908 -32.43 7.04 -30.68
N GLN A 909 -31.71 6.49 -31.65
CA GLN A 909 -30.26 6.63 -31.79
C GLN A 909 -29.92 8.05 -32.22
N VAL A 910 -28.92 8.64 -31.55
CA VAL A 910 -28.10 9.68 -32.18
C VAL A 910 -26.63 9.42 -31.79
N SER A 911 -25.83 9.31 -32.80
CA SER A 911 -24.39 9.09 -32.80
C SER A 911 -23.61 10.18 -32.08
N GLN A 912 -22.69 9.76 -31.20
CA GLN A 912 -21.70 10.61 -30.57
C GLN A 912 -20.44 10.78 -31.41
N PRO A 913 -19.72 11.90 -31.28
CA PRO A 913 -18.29 11.92 -31.52
C PRO A 913 -17.52 11.52 -30.25
N ALA A 914 -16.50 10.71 -30.46
CA ALA A 914 -15.62 10.24 -29.43
C ALA A 914 -14.91 11.41 -28.69
N GLN A 915 -15.13 11.51 -27.40
CA GLN A 915 -14.24 12.25 -26.50
C GLN A 915 -13.18 11.29 -25.99
N GLU A 916 -11.94 11.67 -26.20
CA GLU A 916 -10.80 11.00 -25.61
C GLU A 916 -10.94 11.05 -24.09
N ALA A 917 -11.07 9.88 -23.48
CA ALA A 917 -11.06 9.75 -22.04
C ALA A 917 -9.64 9.98 -21.51
N GLN A 918 -9.49 10.88 -20.59
CA GLN A 918 -8.22 11.10 -19.87
C GLN A 918 -7.85 9.86 -19.07
N PRO A 919 -6.57 9.46 -19.05
CA PRO A 919 -6.12 8.33 -18.23
C PRO A 919 -6.25 8.66 -16.75
N SER A 920 -6.50 7.63 -15.94
CA SER A 920 -6.56 7.74 -14.49
C SER A 920 -5.28 8.40 -13.93
N SER A 921 -5.40 9.14 -12.84
CA SER A 921 -4.35 9.94 -12.22
C SER A 921 -3.04 9.20 -11.94
N VAL A 922 -3.13 7.90 -11.80
CA VAL A 922 -1.96 7.02 -11.55
C VAL A 922 -1.01 6.99 -12.77
N SER A 923 -1.54 7.14 -13.98
CA SER A 923 -0.73 7.14 -15.21
C SER A 923 -0.08 8.49 -15.52
N GLU A 924 -0.68 9.60 -15.08
CA GLU A 924 -0.22 10.95 -15.44
C GLU A 924 0.95 11.46 -14.57
N ALA A 925 1.05 11.03 -13.32
CA ALA A 925 2.11 11.50 -12.41
C ALA A 925 3.53 11.22 -12.91
N ILE A 926 3.67 10.20 -13.72
CA ILE A 926 4.99 9.78 -14.23
C ILE A 926 5.38 10.53 -15.49
N GLN A 927 4.42 11.06 -16.21
CA GLN A 927 4.70 11.86 -17.42
C GLN A 927 5.17 13.29 -17.09
N ASN A 928 4.79 13.84 -15.95
CA ASN A 928 5.10 15.23 -15.59
C ASN A 928 6.44 15.41 -14.87
N GLY A 929 7.12 14.33 -14.45
CA GLY A 929 8.47 14.40 -13.87
C GLY A 929 9.62 14.34 -14.87
N ALA A 930 9.36 14.24 -16.17
CA ALA A 930 10.38 14.01 -17.20
C ALA A 930 10.38 15.03 -18.34
N VAL A 931 9.69 16.15 -18.24
CA VAL A 931 9.65 17.14 -19.31
C VAL A 931 10.01 18.52 -18.77
N GLU A 932 11.28 18.79 -18.78
CA GLU A 932 11.81 20.05 -19.28
C GLU A 932 13.23 19.84 -19.81
N ASN A 933 13.34 20.12 -21.08
CA ASN A 933 14.50 20.33 -21.94
C ASN A 933 14.91 19.19 -22.88
N SER A 934 14.38 19.26 -24.11
CA SER A 934 15.27 19.50 -25.22
C SER A 934 14.51 19.63 -26.55
N SER A 935 14.83 20.66 -27.27
CA SER A 935 14.50 20.95 -28.66
C SER A 935 15.04 19.85 -29.59
N LYS A 936 14.27 19.62 -30.66
CA LYS A 936 14.50 18.70 -31.75
C LYS A 936 15.86 18.88 -32.44
N GLU A 937 16.50 17.74 -32.76
CA GLU A 937 17.08 17.51 -34.09
C GLU A 937 17.41 16.00 -34.26
N ASN A 938 17.10 15.49 -35.44
CA ASN A 938 17.27 14.11 -35.90
C ASN A 938 18.72 13.81 -36.26
N ILE A 939 19.25 12.65 -35.84
CA ILE A 939 20.31 11.92 -36.56
C ILE A 939 20.19 10.40 -36.24
N PRO A 940 20.47 9.49 -37.18
CA PRO A 940 20.04 8.10 -37.15
C PRO A 940 20.91 7.15 -36.34
N ALA A 941 20.26 6.10 -35.85
CA ALA A 941 20.83 5.08 -34.99
C ALA A 941 21.65 4.04 -35.72
N THR A 942 22.74 3.66 -35.09
CA THR A 942 23.49 2.40 -35.37
C THR A 942 23.30 1.45 -34.17
N PRO A 943 23.18 0.13 -34.37
CA PRO A 943 22.71 -0.77 -33.32
C PRO A 943 23.80 -1.09 -32.29
N ALA A 944 23.47 -0.89 -31.01
CA ALA A 944 24.30 -1.27 -29.90
C ALA A 944 23.92 -2.69 -29.40
N LYS A 945 24.97 -3.48 -29.17
CA LYS A 945 24.93 -4.85 -28.64
C LYS A 945 24.23 -4.88 -27.27
N GLN A 946 23.46 -5.93 -27.06
CA GLN A 946 22.94 -6.31 -25.74
C GLN A 946 24.08 -6.40 -24.72
N ALA A 947 23.98 -5.61 -23.67
CA ALA A 947 24.81 -5.75 -22.48
C ALA A 947 24.09 -6.68 -21.50
N GLU A 948 24.73 -7.81 -21.21
CA GLU A 948 24.34 -8.66 -20.08
C GLU A 948 24.52 -7.88 -18.78
N LEU A 949 23.48 -7.91 -17.94
CA LEU A 949 23.52 -7.34 -16.60
C LEU A 949 24.41 -8.21 -15.70
N PRO A 950 25.32 -7.65 -14.93
CA PRO A 950 26.16 -8.42 -14.03
C PRO A 950 25.36 -8.97 -12.85
N ASN A 951 25.69 -10.20 -12.49
CA ASN A 951 25.22 -10.91 -11.30
C ASN A 951 25.54 -10.09 -10.05
N THR A 952 24.51 -9.79 -9.27
CA THR A 952 24.57 -8.93 -8.10
C THR A 952 25.31 -9.60 -6.94
N GLY A 953 26.47 -9.13 -6.68
CA GLY A 953 27.27 -9.52 -5.53
C GLY A 953 28.26 -8.44 -5.07
N THR A 954 27.92 -7.14 -5.16
CA THR A 954 28.72 -6.10 -4.48
C THR A 954 27.90 -4.89 -4.10
N LYS A 955 28.17 -4.41 -2.93
CA LYS A 955 27.53 -3.30 -2.21
C LYS A 955 27.78 -1.95 -2.87
N ASN A 956 26.79 -1.05 -2.68
CA ASN A 956 26.84 0.40 -2.79
C ASN A 956 26.78 0.94 -4.21
N ASP A 957 25.55 1.20 -4.67
CA ASP A 957 25.15 2.32 -5.55
C ASP A 957 23.72 2.15 -6.12
N HIS A 958 22.93 1.24 -5.52
CA HIS A 958 21.60 0.87 -6.05
C HIS A 958 20.42 1.66 -5.46
N LYS A 959 20.64 2.67 -4.62
CA LYS A 959 19.54 3.32 -3.89
C LYS A 959 18.54 4.08 -4.78
N LEU A 960 18.98 4.63 -5.88
CA LEU A 960 18.10 5.39 -6.81
C LEU A 960 17.44 4.50 -7.87
N LEU A 961 18.13 3.47 -8.32
CA LEU A 961 17.63 2.58 -9.37
C LEU A 961 16.57 1.61 -8.85
N LEU A 962 16.73 1.11 -7.63
CA LEU A 962 15.79 0.19 -6.98
C LEU A 962 14.48 0.89 -6.55
N ALA A 963 14.55 2.15 -6.11
CA ALA A 963 13.36 2.93 -5.80
C ALA A 963 12.46 3.13 -7.03
N GLY A 964 13.05 3.47 -8.18
CA GLY A 964 12.30 3.62 -9.42
C GLY A 964 11.71 2.32 -9.95
N ILE A 965 12.42 1.22 -9.75
CA ILE A 965 12.00 -0.11 -10.24
C ILE A 965 10.87 -0.70 -9.39
N SER A 966 10.92 -0.55 -8.07
CA SER A 966 9.84 -1.01 -7.19
C SER A 966 8.55 -0.22 -7.41
N LEU A 967 8.65 1.06 -7.70
CA LEU A 967 7.51 1.92 -8.03
C LEU A 967 6.84 1.48 -9.34
N LEU A 968 7.65 1.15 -10.37
CA LEU A 968 7.16 0.65 -11.65
C LEU A 968 6.46 -0.71 -11.54
N ALA A 969 6.90 -1.55 -10.60
CA ALA A 969 6.32 -2.86 -10.36
C ALA A 969 4.88 -2.78 -9.80
N LEU A 970 4.67 -1.88 -8.86
CA LEU A 970 3.38 -1.67 -8.21
C LEU A 970 2.33 -1.08 -9.15
N LEU A 971 2.77 -0.37 -10.19
CA LEU A 971 1.89 0.41 -11.07
C LEU A 971 1.59 -0.25 -12.43
N GLY A 972 2.09 -1.45 -12.68
CA GLY A 972 1.91 -2.08 -14.00
C GLY A 972 2.62 -1.35 -15.15
N LEU A 973 3.54 -0.45 -14.86
CA LEU A 973 4.19 0.45 -15.83
C LEU A 973 5.31 -0.18 -16.66
N GLY A 974 5.58 -1.46 -16.46
CA GLY A 974 6.51 -2.20 -17.32
C GLY A 974 6.19 -2.13 -18.81
N PHE A 975 4.95 -1.78 -19.15
CA PHE A 975 4.50 -1.70 -20.54
C PHE A 975 4.83 -0.37 -21.24
N LEU A 976 4.91 0.73 -20.49
CA LEU A 976 5.17 2.05 -21.08
C LEU A 976 6.63 2.27 -21.52
N LEU A 977 7.56 1.54 -20.93
CA LEU A 977 8.97 1.63 -21.33
C LEU A 977 9.30 0.87 -22.62
N LYS A 978 8.47 -0.12 -23.00
CA LYS A 978 8.70 -0.88 -24.23
C LYS A 978 8.24 -0.12 -25.48
N ASN A 979 7.22 0.73 -25.34
CA ASN A 979 6.68 1.51 -26.47
C ASN A 979 7.42 2.83 -26.75
N LYS A 980 8.39 3.22 -25.93
CA LYS A 980 9.21 4.42 -26.19
C LYS A 980 10.50 4.11 -26.96
N LYS A 981 10.78 2.85 -27.27
CA LYS A 981 11.94 2.45 -28.08
C LYS A 981 11.64 2.24 -29.58
N GLU A 982 10.39 2.32 -29.99
CA GLU A 982 9.99 2.06 -31.38
C GLU A 982 9.26 3.22 -32.07
N ASN A 983 9.35 4.45 -31.54
CA ASN A 983 8.95 5.64 -32.32
C ASN A 983 9.99 6.76 -32.19
#